data_621b0b2fb7d36ed98c2b4ba865077651
#
_entry.id   621b0b2fb7d36ed98c2b4ba865077651
#
_cell.length_a   1.000
_cell.length_b   1.000
_cell.length_c   1.000
_cell.angle_alpha   90.00
_cell.angle_beta   90.00
_cell.angle_gamma   90.00
#
_symmetry.space_group_name_H-M   'P 1'
#
loop_
_entity.id
_entity.type
_entity.pdbx_description
1 polymer ?
#
loop_
_entity_poly.entity_id
_entity_poly.type
_entity_poly.pdbx_seq_one_letter_code
_entity_poly.pdbx_strand_id
1 'polypeptide(L)'
;MTSPAGRLRSLGQALGQVFLLALLLFPALASGQQPAVVADRDLVKKISIQHIGPPAASDEYILAHIRLREGEPFRQSVINDDIESLMGTNFFLSVDVVYEEDRGLGGQVVRYLLRGQPTVTEIRFDGNSGRKFRRSKLMRKMRSRVGDIFNGMALASDRRVIEKEYNKAGYHQAVVEMLPEHDADQGQVVVTYRIEPGQRVKIDDIIFEKVTSGDYKELAFTQRQLRKVLKTRRHWWMSWLTGSGKLEEDQWDTDMEELKKFYQSHGYIDFRLVDKIETLNEKGNRMVIRLNIFEGHQYRVGNVTFEGNTVYTDAQILEGKRTFEYYVGPRLWPGEVFTPEDRQEDALAIKELYEMKGYLDADIRSEVIPNTGTGEIDIHYRITENESVKVEQIKIRGNTTTKDKVIRRELNIYPGETFNMVSVNLSKRRLEGTGLFDKVETEAEQIEELPSKRNLVIGVTEGRTGNIMMGFGYGSIMSLYAQIGYTQGNFDLFNPPFFTGGGQKFRLQITAGRRHEDYMVTFEEPFLFDKKLRLAVDLYHRDNRFLSNYFTQKRTGARVGLSRTLWNDYTYGGVNYTIERVGIHDRSYYTWMLQEHDIIDGRLISPDSDLNNPFNWEYDRSRRDEGEYAELNHDRMVSKLGTFVAYSTLNHALMPNRGQHTQFTAEVAGGPFGGETEMYKLELESSYYFPGLMQGHVLELVGRVGVVDSFGGSRRVPYFDRFFLGGNRTMRGYDHRDIGPRLKKWKLSKGMHEGAQHYGYHVDVMKDGKVVEKDKFIPVQHTPSDYPFADYQGPHQTPLLPLEDGTSWNPVMVDGSEPLGGSSYWFGSAEYTIPIIERLRFALFYDIGMSYLDPYEFEFGDYADNWGVGLRLTVPMLGPLRLDYGFPISHPDYMDGGGEFHFGVGYNRTF
;
A
#
# COMPACT_ATOMS: atom_id res chain seq x y z
N MET A 1 28.03 34.20 20.06
CA MET A 1 28.76 35.39 19.73
C MET A 1 29.57 35.04 18.48
N THR A 2 29.23 35.42 17.35
CA THR A 2 29.10 36.62 16.56
C THR A 2 28.31 36.28 15.26
N SER A 3 27.46 37.20 14.90
CA SER A 3 26.51 37.17 13.74
C SER A 3 27.27 37.24 12.40
N PRO A 4 26.80 36.60 11.33
CA PRO A 4 27.26 36.81 9.96
C PRO A 4 26.31 37.80 9.23
N ALA A 5 26.50 39.09 9.46
CA ALA A 5 25.92 40.17 8.68
C ALA A 5 27.04 40.86 7.87
N GLY A 6 27.50 40.27 6.79
CA GLY A 6 28.63 40.85 6.08
C GLY A 6 28.92 40.35 4.66
N ARG A 7 27.93 39.76 3.94
CA ARG A 7 28.17 39.34 2.53
C ARG A 7 27.02 39.60 1.55
N LEU A 8 26.32 40.72 1.71
CA LEU A 8 25.27 41.12 0.76
C LEU A 8 25.44 42.57 0.25
N ARG A 9 26.67 43.12 0.25
CA ARG A 9 26.95 44.46 -0.30
C ARG A 9 27.88 44.52 -1.52
N SER A 10 28.27 43.39 -2.09
CA SER A 10 29.20 43.39 -3.23
C SER A 10 28.58 42.97 -4.59
N LEU A 11 27.30 42.67 -4.66
CA LEU A 11 26.61 42.35 -5.94
C LEU A 11 25.74 43.49 -6.51
N GLY A 12 25.61 44.60 -5.80
CA GLY A 12 24.86 45.74 -6.25
C GLY A 12 25.67 46.80 -7.06
N GLN A 13 26.98 46.70 -7.14
CA GLN A 13 27.80 47.67 -7.82
C GLN A 13 28.36 47.27 -9.18
N ALA A 14 28.24 46.00 -9.58
CA ALA A 14 28.72 45.48 -10.87
C ALA A 14 27.69 45.56 -12.01
N LEU A 15 26.39 45.82 -11.72
CA LEU A 15 25.34 45.98 -12.75
C LEU A 15 25.00 47.45 -13.09
N GLY A 16 25.62 48.41 -12.45
CA GLY A 16 25.40 49.85 -12.69
C GLY A 16 26.35 50.48 -13.72
N GLN A 17 27.40 49.78 -14.15
CA GLN A 17 28.41 50.41 -15.05
C GLN A 17 28.39 49.90 -16.52
N VAL A 18 27.49 48.94 -16.86
CA VAL A 18 27.37 48.44 -18.26
C VAL A 18 26.25 49.19 -19.03
N PHE A 19 25.41 49.98 -18.37
CA PHE A 19 24.30 50.70 -19.02
C PHE A 19 24.64 52.16 -19.38
N LEU A 20 25.85 52.65 -19.08
CA LEU A 20 26.23 54.06 -19.33
C LEU A 20 27.22 54.25 -20.50
N LEU A 21 27.59 53.20 -21.23
CA LEU A 21 28.56 53.27 -22.34
C LEU A 21 27.96 52.98 -23.73
N ALA A 22 26.64 52.86 -23.87
CA ALA A 22 25.97 52.64 -25.16
C ALA A 22 25.24 53.88 -25.72
N LEU A 23 25.51 55.09 -25.18
CA LEU A 23 24.79 56.32 -25.55
C LEU A 23 25.66 57.45 -26.14
N LEU A 24 26.85 57.10 -26.60
CA LEU A 24 27.72 58.05 -27.29
C LEU A 24 28.40 57.38 -28.51
N LEU A 25 27.70 57.27 -29.64
CA LEU A 25 28.25 57.18 -30.99
C LEU A 25 27.12 57.00 -32.01
N PHE A 26 26.40 58.06 -32.36
CA PHE A 26 25.88 58.25 -33.71
C PHE A 26 25.86 59.74 -34.03
N PRO A 27 26.52 60.22 -35.13
CA PRO A 27 26.46 61.60 -35.49
C PRO A 27 25.21 61.95 -36.27
N ALA A 28 24.78 63.16 -36.03
CA ALA A 28 23.62 63.80 -36.62
C ALA A 28 23.69 63.89 -38.16
N LEU A 29 22.59 63.63 -38.85
CA LEU A 29 22.19 64.22 -40.10
C LEU A 29 20.91 65.00 -39.83
N ALA A 30 21.10 66.28 -39.66
CA ALA A 30 20.04 67.24 -39.55
C ALA A 30 19.42 67.49 -40.92
N SER A 31 18.16 67.16 -41.11
CA SER A 31 17.28 67.85 -42.08
C SER A 31 16.21 68.57 -41.26
N GLY A 32 16.27 69.87 -41.30
CA GLY A 32 15.42 70.77 -40.59
C GLY A 32 13.94 70.64 -40.98
N GLN A 33 13.12 70.28 -39.99
CA GLN A 33 11.74 70.73 -39.89
C GLN A 33 11.66 71.60 -38.66
N GLN A 34 11.29 72.83 -38.86
CA GLN A 34 10.93 73.75 -37.75
C GLN A 34 9.79 73.12 -36.94
N PRO A 35 9.87 73.18 -35.62
CA PRO A 35 8.72 72.75 -34.81
C PRO A 35 7.56 73.70 -35.14
N ALA A 36 6.45 73.15 -35.60
CA ALA A 36 5.21 73.86 -35.64
C ALA A 36 4.95 74.37 -34.26
N VAL A 37 4.82 75.74 -34.14
CA VAL A 37 4.39 76.37 -32.90
C VAL A 37 2.99 75.85 -32.63
N VAL A 38 2.85 74.93 -31.75
CA VAL A 38 1.56 74.44 -31.23
C VAL A 38 0.98 75.66 -30.52
N ALA A 39 -0.13 76.13 -31.04
CA ALA A 39 -0.83 77.20 -30.35
C ALA A 39 -1.15 76.79 -28.92
N ASP A 40 -0.99 77.68 -27.92
CA ASP A 40 -1.20 77.36 -26.49
C ASP A 40 -2.63 76.83 -26.18
N ARG A 41 -3.55 76.97 -27.18
CA ARG A 41 -4.90 76.43 -27.17
C ARG A 41 -5.01 74.92 -27.43
N ASP A 42 -3.98 74.34 -28.00
CA ASP A 42 -3.97 72.86 -28.33
C ASP A 42 -3.24 71.98 -27.28
N LEU A 43 -2.80 72.57 -26.18
CA LEU A 43 -2.14 71.87 -25.07
C LEU A 43 -3.13 71.35 -24.05
N VAL A 44 -2.92 70.16 -23.52
CA VAL A 44 -3.66 69.61 -22.38
C VAL A 44 -3.21 70.37 -21.11
N LYS A 45 -4.05 71.17 -20.57
CA LYS A 45 -3.75 71.99 -19.33
C LYS A 45 -4.10 71.22 -18.06
N LYS A 46 -5.07 70.31 -18.10
CA LYS A 46 -5.50 69.54 -16.93
C LYS A 46 -6.11 68.23 -17.32
N ILE A 47 -5.72 67.21 -16.60
CA ILE A 47 -6.35 65.90 -16.67
C ILE A 47 -7.12 65.68 -15.35
N SER A 48 -8.37 65.33 -15.46
CA SER A 48 -9.19 65.02 -14.30
C SER A 48 -9.86 63.66 -14.46
N ILE A 49 -9.87 62.88 -13.39
CA ILE A 49 -10.52 61.61 -13.30
C ILE A 49 -11.83 61.77 -12.54
N GLN A 50 -12.91 61.28 -13.12
CA GLN A 50 -14.20 61.29 -12.46
C GLN A 50 -14.80 59.91 -12.48
N HIS A 51 -14.97 59.31 -11.31
CA HIS A 51 -15.62 58.01 -11.16
C HIS A 51 -17.14 58.19 -11.21
N ILE A 52 -17.80 57.38 -12.06
CA ILE A 52 -19.25 57.26 -12.09
C ILE A 52 -19.62 56.01 -11.27
N GLY A 53 -20.01 56.23 -10.01
CA GLY A 53 -20.18 55.21 -8.99
C GLY A 53 -18.92 54.97 -8.18
N PRO A 54 -18.81 53.85 -7.45
CA PRO A 54 -17.65 53.52 -6.65
C PRO A 54 -16.39 53.37 -7.50
N PRO A 55 -15.20 53.84 -7.04
CA PRO A 55 -13.96 53.73 -7.78
C PRO A 55 -13.53 52.28 -7.86
N ALA A 56 -13.30 51.80 -9.09
CA ALA A 56 -12.82 50.45 -9.33
C ALA A 56 -11.28 50.29 -9.27
N ALA A 57 -10.59 51.42 -9.40
CA ALA A 57 -9.14 51.54 -9.30
C ALA A 57 -8.76 52.88 -8.71
N SER A 58 -7.56 53.01 -8.15
CA SER A 58 -7.09 54.29 -7.66
C SER A 58 -6.72 55.23 -8.80
N ASP A 59 -6.79 56.56 -8.54
CA ASP A 59 -6.42 57.54 -9.55
C ASP A 59 -4.98 57.39 -10.01
N GLU A 60 -4.07 57.02 -9.11
CA GLU A 60 -2.66 56.75 -9.46
C GLU A 60 -2.53 55.55 -10.44
N TYR A 61 -3.34 54.49 -10.25
CA TYR A 61 -3.36 53.35 -11.15
C TYR A 61 -3.87 53.74 -12.54
N ILE A 62 -4.92 54.55 -12.61
CA ILE A 62 -5.50 55.10 -13.84
C ILE A 62 -4.48 55.95 -14.56
N LEU A 63 -3.85 56.90 -13.83
CA LEU A 63 -2.81 57.78 -14.37
C LEU A 63 -1.58 57.01 -14.90
N ALA A 64 -1.29 55.85 -14.33
CA ALA A 64 -0.19 55.00 -14.81
C ALA A 64 -0.53 54.26 -16.14
N HIS A 65 -1.81 54.05 -16.44
CA HIS A 65 -2.29 53.35 -17.65
C HIS A 65 -2.67 54.31 -18.80
N ILE A 66 -2.76 55.58 -18.59
CA ILE A 66 -2.97 56.60 -19.64
C ILE A 66 -1.63 57.17 -20.10
N ARG A 67 -1.51 57.43 -21.39
CA ARG A 67 -0.31 58.04 -22.01
C ARG A 67 -0.39 59.54 -22.05
N LEU A 68 -1.61 60.12 -22.09
CA LEU A 68 -1.79 61.53 -22.14
C LEU A 68 -1.21 62.20 -20.89
N ARG A 69 -0.47 63.34 -21.06
CA ARG A 69 0.12 64.08 -19.94
C ARG A 69 -0.24 65.55 -20.03
N GLU A 70 -0.29 66.19 -18.89
CA GLU A 70 -0.45 67.63 -18.85
C GLU A 70 0.75 68.37 -19.46
N GLY A 71 0.51 69.36 -20.30
CA GLY A 71 1.55 70.08 -21.02
C GLY A 71 1.88 69.46 -22.42
N GLU A 72 1.30 68.34 -22.78
CA GLU A 72 1.47 67.74 -24.12
C GLU A 72 0.38 68.20 -25.10
N PRO A 73 0.66 68.14 -26.43
CA PRO A 73 -0.34 68.48 -27.42
C PRO A 73 -1.53 67.49 -27.38
N PHE A 74 -2.75 68.01 -27.41
CA PHE A 74 -3.95 67.22 -27.46
C PHE A 74 -4.02 66.42 -28.76
N ARG A 75 -4.14 65.06 -28.64
CA ARG A 75 -4.25 64.14 -29.79
C ARG A 75 -5.35 63.13 -29.54
N GLN A 76 -6.35 63.07 -30.41
CA GLN A 76 -7.45 62.11 -30.30
C GLN A 76 -6.99 60.66 -30.34
N SER A 77 -5.91 60.37 -31.09
CA SER A 77 -5.34 59.00 -31.16
C SER A 77 -4.84 58.55 -29.81
N VAL A 78 -4.19 59.42 -29.01
CA VAL A 78 -3.68 59.10 -27.68
C VAL A 78 -4.82 58.80 -26.71
N ILE A 79 -5.91 59.56 -26.79
CA ILE A 79 -7.12 59.32 -26.02
C ILE A 79 -7.72 57.93 -26.34
N ASN A 80 -7.77 57.58 -27.62
CA ASN A 80 -8.30 56.27 -28.01
C ASN A 80 -7.42 55.14 -27.51
N ASP A 81 -6.07 55.31 -27.57
CA ASP A 81 -5.13 54.34 -27.00
C ASP A 81 -5.30 54.24 -25.46
N ASP A 82 -5.55 55.34 -24.78
CA ASP A 82 -5.80 55.39 -23.34
C ASP A 82 -7.11 54.67 -22.97
N ILE A 83 -8.17 54.92 -23.76
CA ILE A 83 -9.45 54.20 -23.58
C ILE A 83 -9.23 52.70 -23.77
N GLU A 84 -8.53 52.28 -24.82
CA GLU A 84 -8.24 50.86 -25.09
C GLU A 84 -7.39 50.25 -23.97
N SER A 85 -6.37 50.97 -23.51
CA SER A 85 -5.51 50.55 -22.40
C SER A 85 -6.30 50.35 -21.11
N LEU A 86 -7.14 51.31 -20.72
CA LEU A 86 -7.97 51.24 -19.53
C LEU A 86 -9.04 50.17 -19.64
N MET A 87 -9.71 50.01 -20.78
CA MET A 87 -10.67 48.94 -21.03
C MET A 87 -10.01 47.56 -21.00
N GLY A 88 -8.77 47.46 -21.51
CA GLY A 88 -7.95 46.24 -21.48
C GLY A 88 -7.61 45.75 -20.06
N THR A 89 -7.68 46.60 -19.06
CA THR A 89 -7.48 46.23 -17.65
C THR A 89 -8.63 45.41 -17.06
N ASN A 90 -9.77 45.39 -17.68
CA ASN A 90 -11.02 44.76 -17.23
C ASN A 90 -11.58 45.34 -15.90
N PHE A 91 -11.06 46.49 -15.42
CA PHE A 91 -11.61 47.12 -14.23
C PHE A 91 -12.82 48.00 -14.54
N PHE A 92 -12.97 48.43 -15.81
CA PHE A 92 -13.97 49.42 -16.21
C PHE A 92 -15.02 48.83 -17.14
N LEU A 93 -16.26 49.17 -16.93
CA LEU A 93 -17.41 48.90 -17.76
C LEU A 93 -17.48 49.84 -18.96
N SER A 94 -17.21 51.12 -18.71
CA SER A 94 -17.06 52.15 -19.75
C SER A 94 -16.02 53.18 -19.35
N VAL A 95 -15.31 53.67 -20.36
CA VAL A 95 -14.34 54.77 -20.25
C VAL A 95 -14.77 55.79 -21.28
N ASP A 96 -15.36 56.84 -20.81
CA ASP A 96 -15.78 57.99 -21.64
C ASP A 96 -14.84 59.15 -21.36
N VAL A 97 -14.46 59.89 -22.41
CA VAL A 97 -13.56 61.03 -22.26
C VAL A 97 -14.24 62.26 -22.81
N VAL A 98 -14.41 63.25 -21.94
CA VAL A 98 -14.95 64.57 -22.30
C VAL A 98 -13.81 65.54 -22.26
N TYR A 99 -13.69 66.37 -23.29
CA TYR A 99 -12.70 67.37 -23.39
C TYR A 99 -13.37 68.74 -23.75
N GLU A 100 -12.97 69.78 -23.10
CA GLU A 100 -13.52 71.12 -23.26
C GLU A 100 -12.38 72.14 -23.28
N GLU A 101 -12.54 73.21 -24.13
CA GLU A 101 -11.60 74.26 -24.16
C GLU A 101 -11.95 75.24 -23.01
N ASP A 102 -11.05 75.29 -22.02
CA ASP A 102 -11.21 76.24 -20.89
C ASP A 102 -10.59 77.61 -21.26
N ARG A 103 -11.47 78.59 -21.44
CA ARG A 103 -11.06 79.99 -21.77
C ARG A 103 -10.25 80.65 -20.66
N GLY A 104 -10.37 80.18 -19.43
CA GLY A 104 -9.60 80.70 -18.29
C GLY A 104 -8.18 80.20 -18.18
N LEU A 105 -7.94 78.89 -18.55
CA LEU A 105 -6.66 78.20 -18.54
C LEU A 105 -5.94 78.26 -19.88
N GLY A 106 -6.64 78.58 -20.96
CA GLY A 106 -6.04 78.81 -22.29
C GLY A 106 -5.58 77.45 -22.94
N GLY A 107 -6.34 76.35 -22.78
CA GLY A 107 -6.03 75.08 -23.35
C GLY A 107 -7.13 74.04 -23.11
N GLN A 108 -6.89 72.79 -23.44
CA GLN A 108 -7.83 71.65 -23.28
C GLN A 108 -7.82 71.10 -21.88
N VAL A 109 -9.00 70.95 -21.27
CA VAL A 109 -9.22 70.15 -20.05
C VAL A 109 -9.82 68.84 -20.43
N VAL A 110 -9.12 67.74 -20.14
CA VAL A 110 -9.53 66.35 -20.45
C VAL A 110 -10.04 65.69 -19.20
N ARG A 111 -11.26 65.19 -19.26
CA ARG A 111 -11.90 64.50 -18.14
C ARG A 111 -12.22 63.07 -18.53
N TYR A 112 -11.62 62.12 -17.85
CA TYR A 112 -11.93 60.69 -17.98
C TYR A 112 -13.09 60.36 -17.06
N LEU A 113 -14.20 59.96 -17.64
CA LEU A 113 -15.40 59.46 -16.93
C LEU A 113 -15.34 57.96 -16.90
N LEU A 114 -15.08 57.40 -15.73
CA LEU A 114 -14.82 55.98 -15.56
C LEU A 114 -15.96 55.32 -14.80
N ARG A 115 -16.59 54.35 -15.41
CA ARG A 115 -17.54 53.49 -14.72
C ARG A 115 -16.89 52.14 -14.42
N GLY A 116 -16.73 51.83 -13.13
CA GLY A 116 -16.15 50.54 -12.70
C GLY A 116 -17.02 49.35 -13.08
N GLN A 117 -16.38 48.24 -13.35
CA GLN A 117 -17.07 46.95 -13.40
C GLN A 117 -17.59 46.59 -12.01
N PRO A 118 -18.83 46.12 -11.88
CA PRO A 118 -19.38 45.77 -10.59
C PRO A 118 -18.66 44.56 -9.97
N THR A 119 -18.55 44.57 -8.64
CA THR A 119 -17.94 43.45 -7.90
C THR A 119 -18.99 42.50 -7.35
N VAL A 120 -18.67 41.20 -7.35
CA VAL A 120 -19.54 40.17 -6.77
C VAL A 120 -19.49 40.23 -5.26
N THR A 121 -20.53 40.76 -4.62
CA THR A 121 -20.59 40.88 -3.16
C THR A 121 -21.14 39.66 -2.47
N GLU A 122 -22.01 38.95 -3.12
CA GLU A 122 -22.59 37.69 -2.59
C GLU A 122 -22.87 36.70 -3.69
N ILE A 123 -22.65 35.41 -3.38
CA ILE A 123 -23.07 34.28 -4.21
C ILE A 123 -24.06 33.46 -3.40
N ARG A 124 -25.32 33.42 -3.87
CA ARG A 124 -26.43 32.67 -3.26
C ARG A 124 -26.71 31.40 -4.02
N PHE A 125 -27.18 30.39 -3.32
CA PHE A 125 -27.68 29.15 -3.89
C PHE A 125 -29.10 28.94 -3.40
N ASP A 126 -30.07 29.06 -4.31
CA ASP A 126 -31.50 28.86 -4.07
C ASP A 126 -31.92 27.47 -4.57
N GLY A 127 -32.80 26.77 -3.87
CA GLY A 127 -33.23 25.41 -4.23
C GLY A 127 -32.21 24.33 -3.84
N ASN A 128 -31.09 24.69 -3.22
CA ASN A 128 -30.05 23.74 -2.83
C ASN A 128 -30.49 22.89 -1.63
N SER A 129 -30.67 21.60 -1.82
CA SER A 129 -31.11 20.66 -0.79
C SER A 129 -30.07 19.56 -0.52
N GLY A 130 -29.78 19.34 0.78
CA GLY A 130 -29.06 18.18 1.28
C GLY A 130 -27.58 18.37 1.61
N ARG A 131 -27.06 17.49 2.47
CA ARG A 131 -25.65 17.51 2.97
C ARG A 131 -24.58 17.40 1.88
N LYS A 132 -24.90 16.83 0.69
CA LYS A 132 -23.96 16.62 -0.42
C LYS A 132 -23.63 17.92 -1.15
N PHE A 133 -24.54 18.89 -1.20
CA PHE A 133 -24.44 20.14 -1.97
C PHE A 133 -24.27 21.37 -1.07
N ARG A 134 -23.58 21.22 0.06
CA ARG A 134 -23.30 22.36 0.95
C ARG A 134 -22.62 23.50 0.18
N ARG A 135 -23.03 24.76 0.44
CA ARG A 135 -22.47 25.97 -0.14
C ARG A 135 -20.93 25.94 -0.19
N SER A 136 -20.27 25.55 0.92
CA SER A 136 -18.81 25.48 1.01
C SER A 136 -18.18 24.45 0.05
N LYS A 137 -18.91 23.40 -0.32
CA LYS A 137 -18.43 22.35 -1.24
C LYS A 137 -18.57 22.78 -2.69
N LEU A 138 -19.68 23.43 -3.05
CA LEU A 138 -19.89 24.00 -4.38
C LEU A 138 -18.90 25.13 -4.64
N MET A 139 -18.79 26.08 -3.70
CA MET A 139 -17.85 27.18 -3.78
C MET A 139 -16.39 26.76 -4.00
N ARG A 140 -15.95 25.61 -3.43
CA ARG A 140 -14.58 25.12 -3.66
C ARG A 140 -14.31 24.71 -5.12
N LYS A 141 -15.33 24.30 -5.84
CA LYS A 141 -15.23 23.81 -7.22
C LYS A 141 -15.43 24.91 -8.26
N MET A 142 -16.10 25.97 -7.89
CA MET A 142 -16.32 27.16 -8.72
C MET A 142 -15.03 27.97 -8.83
N ARG A 143 -14.90 28.73 -9.92
CA ARG A 143 -13.80 29.66 -10.15
C ARG A 143 -14.05 31.00 -9.49
N SER A 144 -15.27 31.53 -9.60
CA SER A 144 -15.63 32.83 -9.08
C SER A 144 -15.73 32.87 -7.55
N ARG A 145 -15.28 33.96 -6.96
CA ARG A 145 -15.31 34.18 -5.51
C ARG A 145 -16.05 35.48 -5.18
N VAL A 146 -16.49 35.60 -3.95
CA VAL A 146 -16.96 36.85 -3.40
C VAL A 146 -15.78 37.83 -3.34
N GLY A 147 -15.96 39.03 -3.88
CA GLY A 147 -14.92 40.07 -4.05
C GLY A 147 -14.31 40.10 -5.47
N ASP A 148 -14.59 39.13 -6.34
CA ASP A 148 -14.14 39.16 -7.72
C ASP A 148 -14.95 40.18 -8.54
N ILE A 149 -14.34 40.70 -9.60
CA ILE A 149 -15.04 41.52 -10.60
C ILE A 149 -16.05 40.64 -11.33
N PHE A 150 -17.22 41.18 -11.60
CA PHE A 150 -18.28 40.48 -12.32
C PHE A 150 -17.83 40.03 -13.72
N ASN A 151 -17.73 38.70 -13.92
CA ASN A 151 -17.41 38.13 -15.21
C ASN A 151 -18.50 37.11 -15.56
N GLY A 152 -19.37 37.47 -16.48
CA GLY A 152 -20.50 36.62 -16.88
C GLY A 152 -20.10 35.30 -17.48
N MET A 153 -18.96 35.22 -18.20
CA MET A 153 -18.45 33.94 -18.76
C MET A 153 -17.93 33.02 -17.66
N ALA A 154 -17.21 33.55 -16.67
CA ALA A 154 -16.74 32.77 -15.55
C ALA A 154 -17.92 32.20 -14.74
N LEU A 155 -18.91 33.06 -14.46
CA LEU A 155 -20.12 32.66 -13.73
C LEU A 155 -20.98 31.65 -14.53
N ALA A 156 -21.06 31.79 -15.86
CA ALA A 156 -21.71 30.80 -16.72
C ALA A 156 -20.95 29.47 -16.74
N SER A 157 -19.61 29.48 -16.66
CA SER A 157 -18.79 28.29 -16.47
C SER A 157 -19.06 27.62 -15.12
N ASP A 158 -19.19 28.41 -14.06
CA ASP A 158 -19.50 27.93 -12.71
C ASP A 158 -20.90 27.30 -12.65
N ARG A 159 -21.88 27.83 -13.40
CA ARG A 159 -23.19 27.20 -13.57
C ARG A 159 -23.05 25.75 -14.07
N ARG A 160 -22.24 25.55 -15.13
CA ARG A 160 -21.99 24.20 -15.68
C ARG A 160 -21.30 23.29 -14.68
N VAL A 161 -20.41 23.83 -13.85
CA VAL A 161 -19.74 23.06 -12.77
C VAL A 161 -20.78 22.59 -11.76
N ILE A 162 -21.73 23.44 -11.38
CA ILE A 162 -22.82 23.07 -10.46
C ILE A 162 -23.71 22.01 -11.09
N GLU A 163 -24.16 22.18 -12.32
CA GLU A 163 -24.94 21.18 -13.07
C GLU A 163 -24.23 19.82 -13.11
N LYS A 164 -22.94 19.81 -13.44
CA LYS A 164 -22.11 18.60 -13.45
C LYS A 164 -22.05 17.90 -12.09
N GLU A 165 -22.01 18.64 -10.99
CA GLU A 165 -22.02 18.08 -9.64
C GLU A 165 -23.36 17.42 -9.28
N TYR A 166 -24.45 18.00 -9.73
CA TYR A 166 -25.78 17.41 -9.55
C TYR A 166 -25.95 16.16 -10.43
N ASN A 167 -25.49 16.18 -11.69
CA ASN A 167 -25.47 15.04 -12.59
C ASN A 167 -24.67 13.87 -12.00
N LYS A 168 -23.47 14.12 -11.47
CA LYS A 168 -22.65 13.11 -10.75
C LYS A 168 -23.36 12.49 -9.54
N ALA A 169 -24.29 13.22 -8.94
CA ALA A 169 -25.09 12.68 -7.84
C ALA A 169 -26.34 11.89 -8.31
N GLY A 170 -26.60 11.85 -9.62
CA GLY A 170 -27.74 11.17 -10.27
C GLY A 170 -28.94 12.06 -10.55
N TYR A 171 -28.80 13.38 -10.52
CA TYR A 171 -29.86 14.36 -10.86
C TYR A 171 -29.63 14.85 -12.29
N HIS A 172 -29.94 14.02 -13.29
CA HIS A 172 -29.67 14.32 -14.72
C HIS A 172 -30.58 15.40 -15.30
N GLN A 173 -31.69 15.72 -14.64
CA GLN A 173 -32.61 16.77 -15.02
C GLN A 173 -32.39 18.05 -14.22
N ALA A 174 -31.24 18.18 -13.57
CA ALA A 174 -30.93 19.39 -12.79
C ALA A 174 -30.73 20.57 -13.73
N VAL A 175 -31.52 21.62 -13.51
CA VAL A 175 -31.38 22.90 -14.18
C VAL A 175 -30.82 23.91 -13.20
N VAL A 176 -29.81 24.63 -13.63
CA VAL A 176 -29.20 25.70 -12.82
C VAL A 176 -29.30 27.00 -13.61
N GLU A 177 -30.02 27.95 -13.08
CA GLU A 177 -30.12 29.30 -13.62
C GLU A 177 -29.21 30.25 -12.84
N MET A 178 -28.52 31.14 -13.54
CA MET A 178 -27.70 32.17 -12.96
C MET A 178 -28.44 33.51 -13.08
N LEU A 179 -28.80 34.08 -11.97
CA LEU A 179 -29.56 35.35 -11.86
C LEU A 179 -28.68 36.41 -11.19
N PRO A 180 -28.05 37.31 -11.99
CA PRO A 180 -27.32 38.42 -11.43
C PRO A 180 -28.27 39.57 -11.11
N GLU A 181 -28.24 40.05 -9.87
CA GLU A 181 -28.94 41.25 -9.41
C GLU A 181 -27.92 42.38 -9.29
N HIS A 182 -28.03 43.37 -10.17
CA HIS A 182 -27.13 44.52 -10.25
C HIS A 182 -27.64 45.68 -9.40
N ASP A 183 -26.83 46.14 -8.48
CA ASP A 183 -27.00 47.46 -7.83
C ASP A 183 -26.08 48.48 -8.52
N ALA A 184 -26.67 49.23 -9.44
CA ALA A 184 -25.92 50.18 -10.25
C ALA A 184 -25.36 51.36 -9.45
N ASP A 185 -25.99 51.72 -8.33
CA ASP A 185 -25.57 52.88 -7.51
C ASP A 185 -24.37 52.48 -6.63
N GLN A 186 -24.31 51.24 -6.17
CA GLN A 186 -23.21 50.77 -5.32
C GLN A 186 -22.13 50.01 -6.11
N GLY A 187 -22.30 49.76 -7.41
CA GLY A 187 -21.37 49.02 -8.23
C GLY A 187 -21.20 47.56 -7.75
N GLN A 188 -22.27 46.96 -7.24
CA GLN A 188 -22.28 45.64 -6.64
C GLN A 188 -23.19 44.70 -7.42
N VAL A 189 -22.84 43.39 -7.38
CA VAL A 189 -23.67 42.33 -7.95
C VAL A 189 -23.83 41.22 -6.95
N VAL A 190 -25.08 40.82 -6.72
CA VAL A 190 -25.44 39.60 -6.04
C VAL A 190 -25.76 38.57 -7.09
N VAL A 191 -25.05 37.43 -7.09
CA VAL A 191 -25.27 36.33 -8.03
C VAL A 191 -26.04 35.24 -7.34
N THR A 192 -27.26 34.95 -7.79
CA THR A 192 -28.08 33.84 -7.29
C THR A 192 -28.10 32.72 -8.29
N TYR A 193 -27.59 31.55 -7.87
CA TYR A 193 -27.76 30.30 -8.62
C TYR A 193 -29.04 29.60 -8.14
N ARG A 194 -30.09 29.66 -8.96
CA ARG A 194 -31.34 28.94 -8.71
C ARG A 194 -31.19 27.55 -9.26
N ILE A 195 -31.37 26.54 -8.38
CA ILE A 195 -31.13 25.15 -8.69
C ILE A 195 -32.44 24.38 -8.59
N GLU A 196 -32.88 23.80 -9.69
CA GLU A 196 -34.01 22.87 -9.73
C GLU A 196 -33.45 21.45 -9.96
N PRO A 197 -33.29 20.65 -8.90
CA PRO A 197 -32.57 19.36 -8.99
C PRO A 197 -33.32 18.31 -9.83
N GLY A 198 -34.63 18.42 -9.97
CA GLY A 198 -35.43 17.38 -10.56
C GLY A 198 -35.41 16.08 -9.71
N GLN A 199 -35.83 14.98 -10.33
CA GLN A 199 -35.81 13.68 -9.67
C GLN A 199 -34.45 13.00 -9.78
N ARG A 200 -34.08 12.28 -8.72
CA ARG A 200 -32.85 11.47 -8.75
C ARG A 200 -33.08 10.18 -9.53
N VAL A 201 -32.39 10.05 -10.65
CA VAL A 201 -32.46 8.88 -11.53
C VAL A 201 -31.42 7.82 -11.09
N LYS A 202 -31.83 6.56 -11.09
CA LYS A 202 -30.99 5.40 -10.80
C LYS A 202 -30.99 4.46 -12.00
N ILE A 203 -29.84 3.90 -12.32
CA ILE A 203 -29.73 2.90 -13.40
C ILE A 203 -30.37 1.60 -12.90
N ASP A 204 -31.40 1.17 -13.59
CA ASP A 204 -32.11 -0.09 -13.34
C ASP A 204 -31.42 -1.25 -14.04
N ASP A 205 -31.17 -1.10 -15.33
CA ASP A 205 -30.41 -2.08 -16.11
C ASP A 205 -29.63 -1.43 -17.27
N ILE A 206 -28.64 -2.18 -17.80
CA ILE A 206 -27.89 -1.86 -19.01
C ILE A 206 -28.03 -3.07 -19.93
N ILE A 207 -28.61 -2.86 -21.13
CA ILE A 207 -28.94 -3.91 -22.09
C ILE A 207 -28.15 -3.67 -23.35
N PHE A 208 -27.51 -4.69 -23.87
CA PHE A 208 -26.79 -4.66 -25.13
C PHE A 208 -27.64 -5.34 -26.22
N GLU A 209 -27.82 -4.67 -27.34
CA GLU A 209 -28.62 -5.18 -28.49
C GLU A 209 -27.73 -5.15 -29.72
N LYS A 210 -27.75 -6.24 -30.50
CA LYS A 210 -26.98 -6.32 -31.74
C LYS A 210 -27.75 -5.68 -32.88
N VAL A 211 -27.09 -4.77 -33.58
CA VAL A 211 -27.60 -4.19 -34.83
C VAL A 211 -27.07 -5.01 -36.01
N THR A 212 -27.95 -5.73 -36.71
CA THR A 212 -27.58 -6.50 -37.89
C THR A 212 -28.58 -6.29 -39.02
N SER A 213 -28.11 -6.38 -40.24
CA SER A 213 -28.96 -6.44 -41.44
C SER A 213 -29.43 -7.87 -41.81
N GLY A 214 -29.44 -8.82 -40.82
CA GLY A 214 -29.79 -10.23 -41.00
C GLY A 214 -30.27 -10.94 -39.75
N ASP A 215 -30.67 -12.22 -39.85
CA ASP A 215 -31.39 -13.02 -38.85
C ASP A 215 -30.62 -13.39 -37.57
N TYR A 216 -29.30 -13.09 -37.42
CA TYR A 216 -28.51 -13.45 -36.24
C TYR A 216 -28.59 -12.37 -35.19
N LYS A 217 -29.49 -12.54 -34.19
CA LYS A 217 -29.69 -11.62 -33.06
C LYS A 217 -28.79 -11.88 -31.87
N GLU A 218 -28.01 -12.96 -31.85
CA GLU A 218 -27.18 -13.30 -30.70
C GLU A 218 -25.86 -12.52 -30.67
N LEU A 219 -25.53 -12.03 -29.50
CA LEU A 219 -24.27 -11.38 -29.23
C LEU A 219 -23.15 -12.41 -29.08
N ALA A 220 -21.95 -12.08 -29.49
CA ALA A 220 -20.76 -12.92 -29.27
C ALA A 220 -20.44 -13.12 -27.77
N PHE A 221 -20.83 -12.16 -26.93
CA PHE A 221 -20.62 -12.21 -25.49
C PHE A 221 -21.95 -12.05 -24.76
N THR A 222 -22.04 -12.73 -23.62
CA THR A 222 -23.22 -12.65 -22.76
C THR A 222 -23.39 -11.26 -22.16
N GLN A 223 -24.62 -10.85 -21.90
CA GLN A 223 -24.94 -9.60 -21.18
C GLN A 223 -24.16 -9.43 -19.88
N ARG A 224 -23.90 -10.55 -19.15
CA ARG A 224 -23.12 -10.55 -17.93
C ARG A 224 -21.65 -10.23 -18.16
N GLN A 225 -21.04 -10.73 -19.23
CA GLN A 225 -19.66 -10.42 -19.59
C GLN A 225 -19.50 -8.95 -19.96
N LEU A 226 -20.37 -8.44 -20.83
CA LEU A 226 -20.36 -7.04 -21.26
C LEU A 226 -20.57 -6.06 -20.10
N ARG A 227 -21.53 -6.35 -19.20
CA ARG A 227 -21.72 -5.53 -17.99
C ARG A 227 -20.54 -5.55 -17.03
N LYS A 228 -19.70 -6.58 -17.04
CA LYS A 228 -18.48 -6.63 -16.22
C LYS A 228 -17.40 -5.66 -16.71
N VAL A 229 -17.33 -5.41 -18.01
CA VAL A 229 -16.38 -4.47 -18.62
C VAL A 229 -16.65 -3.04 -18.15
N LEU A 230 -17.93 -2.68 -18.04
CA LEU A 230 -18.32 -1.34 -17.61
C LEU A 230 -18.03 -1.11 -16.12
N LYS A 231 -17.52 0.05 -15.76
CA LYS A 231 -17.48 0.55 -14.37
C LYS A 231 -18.84 1.06 -13.93
N THR A 232 -19.62 1.63 -14.86
CA THR A 232 -21.01 2.01 -14.64
C THR A 232 -21.86 0.76 -14.40
N ARG A 233 -22.50 0.68 -13.23
CA ARG A 233 -23.25 -0.49 -12.79
C ARG A 233 -24.68 -0.13 -12.40
N ARG A 234 -25.59 -1.11 -12.50
CA ARG A 234 -26.95 -1.00 -12.02
C ARG A 234 -27.02 -0.74 -10.52
N HIS A 235 -28.11 -0.12 -10.07
CA HIS A 235 -28.42 0.09 -8.66
C HIS A 235 -28.81 -1.23 -7.96
N TRP A 236 -28.24 -1.50 -6.78
CA TRP A 236 -28.55 -2.63 -5.93
C TRP A 236 -28.58 -2.22 -4.45
N TRP A 237 -28.94 -3.10 -3.53
CA TRP A 237 -29.19 -2.76 -2.13
C TRP A 237 -27.95 -2.18 -1.40
N MET A 238 -26.71 -2.58 -1.78
CA MET A 238 -25.48 -2.00 -1.23
C MET A 238 -24.93 -0.81 -2.05
N SER A 239 -25.68 -0.24 -2.97
CA SER A 239 -25.21 0.92 -3.79
C SER A 239 -24.87 2.16 -2.95
N TRP A 240 -25.36 2.24 -1.73
CA TRP A 240 -24.97 3.29 -0.78
C TRP A 240 -23.49 3.20 -0.36
N LEU A 241 -22.91 2.00 -0.33
CA LEU A 241 -21.51 1.73 -0.01
C LEU A 241 -20.62 1.77 -1.27
N THR A 242 -21.10 1.15 -2.36
CA THR A 242 -20.31 1.01 -3.61
C THR A 242 -20.39 2.23 -4.52
N GLY A 243 -21.35 3.15 -4.31
CA GLY A 243 -21.60 4.30 -5.19
C GLY A 243 -22.27 3.96 -6.50
N SER A 244 -22.58 2.69 -6.79
CA SER A 244 -23.16 2.21 -8.05
C SER A 244 -24.59 2.71 -8.31
N GLY A 245 -25.06 2.58 -9.55
CA GLY A 245 -26.41 2.95 -9.96
C GLY A 245 -26.58 4.41 -10.34
N LYS A 246 -25.51 5.11 -10.72
CA LYS A 246 -25.53 6.47 -11.25
C LYS A 246 -24.89 6.47 -12.63
N LEU A 247 -25.34 7.34 -13.49
CA LEU A 247 -24.71 7.63 -14.76
C LEU A 247 -23.83 8.87 -14.58
N GLU A 248 -22.54 8.73 -14.83
CA GLU A 248 -21.57 9.83 -14.87
C GLU A 248 -21.02 9.90 -16.31
N GLU A 249 -21.22 11.00 -17.00
CA GLU A 249 -20.82 11.13 -18.42
C GLU A 249 -19.34 10.88 -18.64
N ASP A 250 -18.47 11.45 -17.79
CA ASP A 250 -17.03 11.23 -17.89
C ASP A 250 -16.65 9.74 -17.75
N GLN A 251 -17.36 9.01 -16.88
CA GLN A 251 -17.16 7.57 -16.71
C GLN A 251 -17.75 6.78 -17.84
N TRP A 252 -18.87 7.24 -18.38
CA TRP A 252 -19.53 6.59 -19.50
C TRP A 252 -18.66 6.57 -20.75
N ASP A 253 -18.01 7.69 -21.09
CA ASP A 253 -17.09 7.76 -22.23
C ASP A 253 -15.92 6.78 -22.03
N THR A 254 -15.37 6.71 -20.83
CA THR A 254 -14.36 5.72 -20.49
C THR A 254 -14.86 4.29 -20.62
N ASP A 255 -16.10 4.01 -20.18
CA ASP A 255 -16.72 2.70 -20.29
C ASP A 255 -16.92 2.28 -21.77
N MET A 256 -17.23 3.23 -22.65
CA MET A 256 -17.35 2.94 -24.09
C MET A 256 -16.00 2.65 -24.74
N GLU A 257 -14.95 3.34 -24.33
CA GLU A 257 -13.60 3.03 -24.76
C GLU A 257 -13.15 1.65 -24.27
N GLU A 258 -13.41 1.32 -23.01
CA GLU A 258 -13.09 0.00 -22.46
C GLU A 258 -13.91 -1.12 -23.11
N LEU A 259 -15.18 -0.86 -23.45
CA LEU A 259 -16.00 -1.80 -24.22
C LEU A 259 -15.43 -2.02 -25.62
N LYS A 260 -14.99 -0.97 -26.29
CA LYS A 260 -14.34 -1.06 -27.61
C LYS A 260 -13.05 -1.87 -27.52
N LYS A 261 -12.19 -1.59 -26.55
CA LYS A 261 -10.96 -2.35 -26.28
C LYS A 261 -11.26 -3.82 -25.97
N PHE A 262 -12.29 -4.10 -25.18
CA PHE A 262 -12.72 -5.46 -24.88
C PHE A 262 -13.08 -6.24 -26.15
N TYR A 263 -13.86 -5.67 -27.06
CA TYR A 263 -14.19 -6.32 -28.34
C TYR A 263 -12.94 -6.48 -29.21
N GLN A 264 -12.10 -5.45 -29.31
CA GLN A 264 -10.86 -5.49 -30.08
C GLN A 264 -9.89 -6.51 -29.54
N SER A 265 -9.78 -6.69 -28.21
CA SER A 265 -8.94 -7.72 -27.58
C SER A 265 -9.46 -9.15 -27.76
N HIS A 266 -10.66 -9.31 -28.33
CA HIS A 266 -11.24 -10.60 -28.71
C HIS A 266 -11.38 -10.74 -30.23
N GLY A 267 -10.71 -9.91 -31.01
CA GLY A 267 -10.64 -9.99 -32.46
C GLY A 267 -11.77 -9.27 -33.23
N TYR A 268 -12.68 -8.59 -32.55
CA TYR A 268 -13.75 -7.85 -33.18
C TYR A 268 -13.33 -6.40 -33.46
N ILE A 269 -12.47 -6.20 -34.44
CA ILE A 269 -11.88 -4.88 -34.73
C ILE A 269 -12.87 -3.88 -35.33
N ASP A 270 -13.92 -4.36 -36.01
CA ASP A 270 -14.98 -3.54 -36.61
C ASP A 270 -16.05 -3.09 -35.62
N PHE A 271 -15.84 -3.43 -34.30
CA PHE A 271 -16.79 -3.05 -33.28
C PHE A 271 -17.04 -1.55 -33.23
N ARG A 272 -18.33 -1.18 -33.22
CA ARG A 272 -18.77 0.21 -33.00
C ARG A 272 -20.08 0.27 -32.23
N LEU A 273 -20.18 1.25 -31.37
CA LEU A 273 -21.44 1.66 -30.80
C LEU A 273 -22.26 2.41 -31.87
N VAL A 274 -23.43 1.93 -32.17
CA VAL A 274 -24.31 2.54 -33.17
C VAL A 274 -25.17 3.63 -32.54
N ASP A 275 -25.80 3.30 -31.39
CA ASP A 275 -26.70 4.23 -30.71
C ASP A 275 -26.79 3.87 -29.20
N LYS A 276 -27.17 4.88 -28.40
CA LYS A 276 -27.44 4.79 -26.99
C LYS A 276 -28.84 5.31 -26.70
N ILE A 277 -29.74 4.44 -26.27
CA ILE A 277 -31.14 4.78 -25.96
C ILE A 277 -31.33 4.76 -24.44
N GLU A 278 -31.71 5.89 -23.86
CA GLU A 278 -32.04 6.03 -22.47
C GLU A 278 -33.56 6.07 -22.29
N THR A 279 -34.11 5.10 -21.56
CA THR A 279 -35.56 5.02 -21.31
C THR A 279 -35.81 5.17 -19.82
N LEU A 280 -36.57 6.21 -19.45
CA LEU A 280 -37.02 6.43 -18.09
C LEU A 280 -38.33 5.67 -17.82
N ASN A 281 -38.46 5.19 -16.59
CA ASN A 281 -39.74 4.62 -16.14
C ASN A 281 -40.83 5.71 -16.00
N GLU A 282 -42.09 5.34 -15.87
CA GLU A 282 -43.21 6.27 -15.71
C GLU A 282 -43.05 7.27 -14.56
N LYS A 283 -42.35 6.87 -13.50
CA LYS A 283 -42.07 7.73 -12.33
C LYS A 283 -40.83 8.63 -12.51
N GLY A 284 -40.07 8.52 -13.62
CA GLY A 284 -38.90 9.33 -13.91
C GLY A 284 -37.69 9.10 -12.96
N ASN A 285 -37.69 8.05 -12.13
CA ASN A 285 -36.66 7.81 -11.11
C ASN A 285 -35.76 6.60 -11.38
N ARG A 286 -36.07 5.80 -12.44
CA ARG A 286 -35.23 4.69 -12.89
C ARG A 286 -35.02 4.77 -14.40
N MET A 287 -33.84 4.40 -14.83
CA MET A 287 -33.41 4.45 -16.23
C MET A 287 -32.88 3.09 -16.65
N VAL A 288 -33.32 2.66 -17.81
CA VAL A 288 -32.73 1.55 -18.57
C VAL A 288 -31.94 2.12 -19.73
N ILE A 289 -30.66 1.71 -19.82
CA ILE A 289 -29.77 2.13 -20.91
C ILE A 289 -29.68 0.97 -21.90
N ARG A 290 -30.10 1.19 -23.15
CA ARG A 290 -29.94 0.24 -24.25
C ARG A 290 -28.82 0.69 -25.15
N LEU A 291 -27.89 -0.21 -25.44
CA LEU A 291 -26.73 0.00 -26.28
C LEU A 291 -26.89 -0.83 -27.54
N ASN A 292 -27.11 -0.15 -28.63
CA ASN A 292 -27.15 -0.75 -29.95
C ASN A 292 -25.73 -0.85 -30.48
N ILE A 293 -25.22 -2.07 -30.63
CA ILE A 293 -23.83 -2.33 -31.00
C ILE A 293 -23.73 -3.11 -32.31
N PHE A 294 -22.73 -2.78 -33.07
CA PHE A 294 -22.32 -3.54 -34.24
C PHE A 294 -21.00 -4.24 -33.88
N GLU A 295 -20.99 -5.57 -33.88
CA GLU A 295 -19.83 -6.36 -33.49
C GLU A 295 -18.82 -6.59 -34.59
N GLY A 296 -19.27 -6.71 -35.83
CA GLY A 296 -18.48 -7.11 -36.98
C GLY A 296 -18.14 -8.62 -36.99
N HIS A 297 -17.04 -8.97 -37.66
CA HIS A 297 -16.50 -10.32 -37.72
C HIS A 297 -15.37 -10.47 -36.68
N GLN A 298 -15.14 -11.69 -36.17
CA GLN A 298 -13.95 -12.01 -35.41
C GLN A 298 -12.83 -12.34 -36.39
N TYR A 299 -11.77 -11.56 -36.35
CA TYR A 299 -10.60 -11.76 -37.18
C TYR A 299 -9.56 -12.65 -36.48
N ARG A 300 -8.95 -13.53 -37.31
CA ARG A 300 -7.82 -14.35 -36.90
C ARG A 300 -6.59 -14.02 -37.70
N VAL A 301 -5.42 -14.35 -37.18
CA VAL A 301 -4.15 -14.21 -37.86
C VAL A 301 -4.09 -15.25 -38.98
N GLY A 302 -3.90 -14.78 -40.20
CA GLY A 302 -3.61 -15.62 -41.39
C GLY A 302 -2.12 -15.92 -41.45
N ASN A 303 -1.45 -15.47 -42.52
CA ASN A 303 -0.01 -15.68 -42.66
C ASN A 303 0.76 -14.56 -41.95
N VAL A 304 1.88 -14.93 -41.32
CA VAL A 304 2.87 -13.99 -40.75
C VAL A 304 4.14 -14.12 -41.56
N THR A 305 4.58 -13.01 -42.15
CA THR A 305 5.75 -12.99 -43.05
C THR A 305 6.72 -11.88 -42.63
N PHE A 306 8.02 -12.12 -42.87
CA PHE A 306 9.09 -11.19 -42.53
C PHE A 306 9.91 -10.84 -43.77
N GLU A 307 10.34 -9.59 -43.83
CA GLU A 307 11.23 -9.08 -44.88
C GLU A 307 12.38 -8.28 -44.26
N GLY A 308 13.65 -8.52 -44.70
CA GLY A 308 14.80 -7.77 -44.26
C GLY A 308 15.49 -8.33 -43.01
N ASN A 309 15.09 -9.50 -42.52
CA ASN A 309 15.66 -10.17 -41.34
C ASN A 309 16.83 -11.06 -41.70
N THR A 310 18.06 -10.53 -41.60
CA THR A 310 19.30 -11.29 -41.88
C THR A 310 19.93 -11.87 -40.60
N VAL A 311 19.74 -11.23 -39.47
CA VAL A 311 20.29 -11.62 -38.15
C VAL A 311 19.52 -12.79 -37.51
N TYR A 312 18.23 -12.88 -37.76
CA TYR A 312 17.36 -13.96 -37.30
C TYR A 312 16.60 -14.56 -38.49
N THR A 313 16.39 -15.87 -38.46
CA THR A 313 15.47 -16.53 -39.38
C THR A 313 14.02 -16.30 -38.93
N ASP A 314 13.05 -16.42 -39.85
CA ASP A 314 11.61 -16.31 -39.57
C ASP A 314 11.21 -17.21 -38.41
N ALA A 315 11.69 -18.45 -38.40
CA ALA A 315 11.43 -19.41 -37.31
C ALA A 315 11.96 -18.93 -35.97
N GLN A 316 13.17 -18.32 -35.93
CA GLN A 316 13.75 -17.79 -34.72
C GLN A 316 12.99 -16.55 -34.18
N ILE A 317 12.46 -15.72 -35.06
CA ILE A 317 11.63 -14.58 -34.66
C ILE A 317 10.32 -15.08 -34.08
N LEU A 318 9.67 -16.02 -34.76
CA LEU A 318 8.42 -16.63 -34.26
C LEU A 318 8.62 -17.35 -32.95
N GLU A 319 9.66 -18.19 -32.82
CA GLU A 319 9.96 -18.91 -31.57
C GLU A 319 10.23 -17.95 -30.41
N GLY A 320 10.81 -16.80 -30.74
CA GLY A 320 11.21 -15.81 -29.76
C GLY A 320 12.35 -16.32 -28.84
N LYS A 321 12.58 -15.64 -27.74
CA LYS A 321 13.59 -16.00 -26.75
C LYS A 321 13.05 -15.90 -25.33
N ARG A 322 13.14 -16.96 -24.57
CA ARG A 322 12.82 -16.92 -23.14
C ARG A 322 14.02 -16.37 -22.36
N THR A 323 13.83 -15.22 -21.72
CA THR A 323 14.79 -14.70 -20.74
C THR A 323 14.50 -15.30 -19.37
N PHE A 324 15.37 -15.02 -18.38
CA PHE A 324 15.14 -15.46 -16.99
C PHE A 324 13.83 -14.92 -16.39
N GLU A 325 13.35 -13.76 -16.85
CA GLU A 325 12.20 -13.08 -16.26
C GLU A 325 10.94 -13.18 -17.11
N TYR A 326 11.05 -13.18 -18.44
CA TYR A 326 9.90 -13.14 -19.34
C TYR A 326 10.25 -13.66 -20.74
N TYR A 327 9.24 -13.89 -21.55
CA TYR A 327 9.35 -14.28 -22.94
C TYR A 327 9.44 -13.02 -23.80
N VAL A 328 10.41 -12.99 -24.71
CA VAL A 328 10.60 -11.96 -25.73
C VAL A 328 10.33 -12.58 -27.10
N GLY A 329 9.25 -12.17 -27.73
CA GLY A 329 8.86 -12.66 -29.03
C GLY A 329 7.38 -12.39 -29.34
N PRO A 330 6.97 -12.57 -30.58
CA PRO A 330 5.60 -12.29 -31.02
C PRO A 330 4.61 -13.27 -30.38
N ARG A 331 3.39 -12.80 -30.19
CA ARG A 331 2.26 -13.57 -29.64
C ARG A 331 1.27 -13.97 -30.72
N LEU A 332 1.22 -13.21 -31.83
CA LEU A 332 0.29 -13.44 -32.93
C LEU A 332 0.84 -14.52 -33.86
N TRP A 333 0.42 -15.75 -33.64
CA TRP A 333 0.72 -16.90 -34.49
C TRP A 333 -0.43 -17.14 -35.47
N PRO A 334 -0.16 -17.76 -36.63
CA PRO A 334 -1.22 -18.18 -37.54
C PRO A 334 -2.34 -18.96 -36.84
N GLY A 335 -3.60 -18.53 -36.99
CA GLY A 335 -4.78 -19.08 -36.35
C GLY A 335 -5.19 -18.46 -35.02
N GLU A 336 -4.31 -17.69 -34.38
CA GLU A 336 -4.65 -16.94 -33.16
C GLU A 336 -5.62 -15.80 -33.45
N VAL A 337 -6.30 -15.32 -32.40
CA VAL A 337 -7.19 -14.16 -32.52
C VAL A 337 -6.36 -12.91 -32.77
N PHE A 338 -6.65 -12.19 -33.83
CA PHE A 338 -5.96 -10.94 -34.14
C PHE A 338 -6.42 -9.81 -33.22
N THR A 339 -5.50 -9.12 -32.58
CA THR A 339 -5.75 -7.91 -31.83
C THR A 339 -4.82 -6.78 -32.28
N PRO A 340 -5.30 -5.52 -32.40
CA PRO A 340 -4.45 -4.39 -32.74
C PRO A 340 -3.36 -4.12 -31.68
N GLU A 341 -3.64 -4.44 -30.41
CA GLU A 341 -2.73 -4.27 -29.28
C GLU A 341 -1.57 -5.29 -29.37
N ASP A 342 -1.88 -6.59 -29.52
CA ASP A 342 -0.84 -7.61 -29.68
C ASP A 342 0.04 -7.37 -30.90
N ARG A 343 -0.51 -6.86 -32.02
CA ARG A 343 0.29 -6.48 -33.20
C ARG A 343 1.34 -5.41 -32.88
N GLN A 344 0.97 -4.40 -32.05
CA GLN A 344 1.93 -3.37 -31.65
C GLN A 344 2.96 -3.95 -30.64
N GLU A 345 2.49 -4.78 -29.70
CA GLU A 345 3.37 -5.47 -28.76
C GLU A 345 4.33 -6.40 -29.49
N ASP A 346 3.88 -7.12 -30.51
CA ASP A 346 4.72 -8.00 -31.32
C ASP A 346 5.83 -7.24 -32.07
N ALA A 347 5.50 -6.10 -32.66
CA ALA A 347 6.51 -5.25 -33.31
C ALA A 347 7.57 -4.79 -32.29
N LEU A 348 7.15 -4.41 -31.07
CA LEU A 348 8.07 -4.06 -30.00
C LEU A 348 8.87 -5.27 -29.50
N ALA A 349 8.24 -6.44 -29.37
CA ALA A 349 8.91 -7.66 -28.95
C ALA A 349 9.94 -8.14 -29.99
N ILE A 350 9.63 -8.04 -31.28
CA ILE A 350 10.60 -8.31 -32.35
C ILE A 350 11.76 -7.32 -32.26
N LYS A 351 11.49 -6.03 -32.08
CA LYS A 351 12.54 -5.04 -31.88
C LYS A 351 13.42 -5.38 -30.68
N GLU A 352 12.83 -5.81 -29.58
CA GLU A 352 13.55 -6.21 -28.36
C GLU A 352 14.49 -7.41 -28.61
N LEU A 353 14.10 -8.39 -29.50
CA LEU A 353 14.99 -9.46 -29.92
C LEU A 353 16.26 -8.92 -30.60
N TYR A 354 16.12 -7.94 -31.49
CA TYR A 354 17.23 -7.27 -32.15
C TYR A 354 18.07 -6.47 -31.16
N GLU A 355 17.42 -5.74 -30.26
CA GLU A 355 18.08 -4.97 -29.20
C GLU A 355 18.88 -5.85 -28.23
N MET A 356 18.51 -7.11 -28.03
CA MET A 356 19.33 -8.09 -27.28
C MET A 356 20.69 -8.37 -27.92
N LYS A 357 20.81 -8.22 -29.24
CA LYS A 357 22.07 -8.36 -30.00
C LYS A 357 22.74 -7.03 -30.33
N GLY A 358 22.25 -5.91 -29.75
CA GLY A 358 22.81 -4.59 -29.93
C GLY A 358 22.32 -3.79 -31.13
N TYR A 359 21.33 -4.26 -31.86
CA TYR A 359 20.71 -3.56 -32.99
C TYR A 359 19.68 -2.53 -32.50
N LEU A 360 20.17 -1.45 -31.87
CA LEU A 360 19.28 -0.48 -31.19
C LEU A 360 18.40 0.30 -32.17
N ASP A 361 18.89 0.53 -33.37
CA ASP A 361 18.21 1.31 -34.40
C ASP A 361 17.35 0.43 -35.30
N ALA A 362 17.13 -0.83 -34.93
CA ALA A 362 16.21 -1.71 -35.69
C ALA A 362 14.82 -1.07 -35.76
N ASP A 363 14.29 -0.89 -36.98
CA ASP A 363 12.96 -0.38 -37.25
C ASP A 363 12.07 -1.52 -37.77
N ILE A 364 11.01 -1.79 -37.02
CA ILE A 364 10.06 -2.86 -37.33
C ILE A 364 8.70 -2.26 -37.65
N ARG A 365 8.29 -2.36 -38.91
CA ARG A 365 7.00 -1.88 -39.39
C ARG A 365 6.09 -3.06 -39.69
N SER A 366 4.89 -3.06 -39.16
CA SER A 366 3.89 -4.08 -39.47
C SER A 366 2.83 -3.55 -40.38
N GLU A 367 2.62 -4.21 -41.48
CA GLU A 367 1.51 -4.00 -42.43
C GLU A 367 0.49 -5.11 -42.25
N VAL A 368 -0.79 -4.77 -42.32
CA VAL A 368 -1.90 -5.73 -42.16
C VAL A 368 -2.73 -5.74 -43.41
N ILE A 369 -3.06 -6.92 -43.89
CA ILE A 369 -3.86 -7.13 -45.10
C ILE A 369 -5.08 -7.95 -44.67
N PRO A 370 -6.23 -7.28 -44.47
CA PRO A 370 -7.45 -7.98 -44.06
C PRO A 370 -8.10 -8.69 -45.26
N ASN A 371 -8.38 -9.97 -45.05
CA ASN A 371 -9.21 -10.73 -45.97
C ASN A 371 -10.63 -10.83 -45.40
N THR A 372 -11.50 -9.92 -45.84
CA THR A 372 -12.88 -9.86 -45.36
C THR A 372 -13.71 -11.08 -45.77
N GLY A 373 -13.28 -11.88 -46.75
CA GLY A 373 -13.96 -13.08 -47.21
C GLY A 373 -13.72 -14.29 -46.27
N THR A 374 -12.51 -14.44 -45.73
CA THR A 374 -12.16 -15.54 -44.86
C THR A 374 -12.19 -15.17 -43.35
N GLY A 375 -12.22 -13.87 -43.04
CA GLY A 375 -12.11 -13.39 -41.67
C GLY A 375 -10.68 -13.51 -41.12
N GLU A 376 -9.69 -13.55 -42.01
CA GLU A 376 -8.26 -13.64 -41.64
C GLU A 376 -7.56 -12.31 -41.93
N ILE A 377 -6.48 -12.07 -41.17
CA ILE A 377 -5.60 -10.93 -41.36
C ILE A 377 -4.19 -11.44 -41.53
N ASP A 378 -3.61 -11.21 -42.70
CA ASP A 378 -2.21 -11.46 -42.93
C ASP A 378 -1.37 -10.31 -42.38
N ILE A 379 -0.25 -10.65 -41.71
CA ILE A 379 0.66 -9.67 -41.09
C ILE A 379 1.99 -9.77 -41.81
N HIS A 380 2.45 -8.63 -42.30
CA HIS A 380 3.76 -8.52 -42.92
C HIS A 380 4.63 -7.59 -42.09
N TYR A 381 5.76 -8.12 -41.56
CA TYR A 381 6.75 -7.34 -40.82
C TYR A 381 7.92 -7.00 -41.71
N ARG A 382 8.11 -5.70 -41.94
CA ARG A 382 9.30 -5.18 -42.66
C ARG A 382 10.31 -4.72 -41.61
N ILE A 383 11.50 -5.31 -41.66
CA ILE A 383 12.57 -5.12 -40.70
C ILE A 383 13.76 -4.40 -41.35
N THR A 384 14.15 -3.29 -40.76
CA THR A 384 15.42 -2.61 -41.14
C THR A 384 16.36 -2.76 -39.97
N GLU A 385 17.38 -3.64 -40.11
CA GLU A 385 18.19 -4.09 -38.94
C GLU A 385 19.18 -3.03 -38.47
N ASN A 386 19.76 -2.21 -39.41
CA ASN A 386 20.87 -1.28 -39.15
C ASN A 386 22.12 -1.98 -38.58
N GLU A 387 22.97 -1.28 -37.81
CA GLU A 387 24.19 -1.81 -37.26
C GLU A 387 24.11 -2.16 -35.76
N SER A 388 24.84 -3.24 -35.38
CA SER A 388 24.97 -3.61 -33.97
C SER A 388 25.99 -2.72 -33.27
N VAL A 389 25.67 -2.21 -32.09
CA VAL A 389 26.51 -1.30 -31.32
C VAL A 389 26.96 -1.92 -29.99
N LYS A 390 28.12 -1.45 -29.49
CA LYS A 390 28.69 -1.82 -28.19
C LYS A 390 28.66 -0.64 -27.24
N VAL A 391 28.67 -0.94 -25.93
CA VAL A 391 28.78 0.07 -24.88
C VAL A 391 30.20 0.57 -24.79
N GLU A 392 30.43 1.86 -24.98
CA GLU A 392 31.77 2.48 -24.80
C GLU A 392 31.97 2.86 -23.34
N GLN A 393 31.07 3.68 -22.80
CA GLN A 393 31.12 4.16 -21.43
C GLN A 393 29.72 4.19 -20.81
N ILE A 394 29.67 4.07 -19.47
CA ILE A 394 28.44 4.30 -18.69
C ILE A 394 28.57 5.63 -17.94
N LYS A 395 27.76 6.61 -18.33
CA LYS A 395 27.72 7.94 -17.74
C LYS A 395 26.52 8.02 -16.80
N ILE A 396 26.72 8.46 -15.56
CA ILE A 396 25.66 8.63 -14.57
C ILE A 396 25.46 10.14 -14.35
N ARG A 397 24.20 10.59 -14.33
CA ARG A 397 23.84 12.00 -14.15
C ARG A 397 22.69 12.12 -13.12
N GLY A 398 22.68 13.19 -12.33
CA GLY A 398 21.59 13.50 -11.39
C GLY A 398 21.76 12.92 -9.99
N ASN A 399 22.80 12.12 -9.73
CA ASN A 399 23.11 11.57 -8.43
C ASN A 399 23.92 12.59 -7.60
N THR A 400 23.24 13.50 -6.93
CA THR A 400 23.87 14.55 -6.12
C THR A 400 24.26 14.06 -4.73
N THR A 401 23.50 13.13 -4.17
CA THR A 401 23.70 12.56 -2.84
C THR A 401 24.22 11.12 -2.93
N THR A 402 23.60 10.31 -3.81
CA THR A 402 23.91 8.89 -3.94
C THR A 402 25.26 8.70 -4.64
N LYS A 403 26.15 7.92 -4.03
CA LYS A 403 27.45 7.59 -4.59
C LYS A 403 27.31 6.83 -5.90
N ASP A 404 28.14 7.15 -6.88
CA ASP A 404 28.19 6.52 -8.21
C ASP A 404 28.27 4.97 -8.13
N LYS A 405 29.07 4.47 -7.20
CA LYS A 405 29.21 3.05 -6.90
C LYS A 405 27.89 2.36 -6.58
N VAL A 406 26.95 3.04 -5.89
CA VAL A 406 25.64 2.47 -5.51
C VAL A 406 24.79 2.23 -6.75
N ILE A 407 24.89 3.08 -7.74
CA ILE A 407 24.21 2.94 -9.03
C ILE A 407 24.87 1.85 -9.86
N ARG A 408 26.19 1.89 -10.02
CA ARG A 408 26.94 0.94 -10.86
C ARG A 408 26.77 -0.51 -10.43
N ARG A 409 26.68 -0.80 -9.13
CA ARG A 409 26.54 -2.18 -8.64
C ARG A 409 25.19 -2.83 -8.97
N GLU A 410 24.18 -2.03 -9.33
CA GLU A 410 22.86 -2.51 -9.76
C GLU A 410 22.79 -2.80 -11.27
N LEU A 411 23.78 -2.36 -12.03
CA LEU A 411 23.80 -2.52 -13.48
C LEU A 411 24.11 -3.97 -13.87
N ASN A 412 23.48 -4.40 -14.96
CA ASN A 412 23.68 -5.73 -15.56
C ASN A 412 24.30 -5.62 -16.97
N ILE A 413 25.05 -4.56 -17.21
CA ILE A 413 25.76 -4.28 -18.46
C ILE A 413 27.04 -3.51 -18.15
N TYR A 414 28.12 -3.81 -18.91
CA TYR A 414 29.43 -3.26 -18.66
C TYR A 414 30.01 -2.66 -19.93
N PRO A 415 30.98 -1.70 -19.82
CA PRO A 415 31.71 -1.17 -20.95
C PRO A 415 32.40 -2.29 -21.75
N GLY A 416 32.33 -2.19 -23.10
CA GLY A 416 32.89 -3.17 -24.04
C GLY A 416 31.93 -4.28 -24.44
N GLU A 417 30.83 -4.51 -23.69
CA GLU A 417 29.79 -5.48 -24.04
C GLU A 417 28.89 -5.00 -25.17
N THR A 418 28.18 -5.93 -25.81
CA THR A 418 27.12 -5.60 -26.78
C THR A 418 26.05 -4.81 -26.06
N PHE A 419 25.56 -3.73 -26.67
CA PHE A 419 24.56 -2.86 -26.09
C PHE A 419 23.17 -3.54 -26.04
N ASN A 420 22.98 -4.37 -25.03
CA ASN A 420 21.77 -5.16 -24.83
C ASN A 420 20.72 -4.34 -24.06
N MET A 421 19.65 -3.88 -24.75
CA MET A 421 18.60 -3.08 -24.10
C MET A 421 17.80 -3.84 -23.05
N VAL A 422 17.69 -5.16 -23.16
CA VAL A 422 17.03 -5.97 -22.11
C VAL A 422 17.82 -5.88 -20.81
N SER A 423 19.16 -5.97 -20.87
CA SER A 423 20.05 -5.78 -19.72
C SER A 423 19.99 -4.35 -19.17
N VAL A 424 19.85 -3.35 -20.05
CA VAL A 424 19.65 -1.94 -19.66
C VAL A 424 18.32 -1.75 -18.96
N ASN A 425 17.24 -2.28 -19.52
CA ASN A 425 15.91 -2.21 -18.90
C ASN A 425 15.83 -2.95 -17.57
N LEU A 426 16.52 -4.09 -17.45
CA LEU A 426 16.66 -4.81 -16.18
C LEU A 426 17.41 -3.95 -15.15
N SER A 427 18.51 -3.33 -15.56
CA SER A 427 19.28 -2.40 -14.71
C SER A 427 18.42 -1.23 -14.24
N LYS A 428 17.64 -0.64 -15.15
CA LYS A 428 16.68 0.43 -14.84
C LYS A 428 15.65 -0.03 -13.78
N ARG A 429 15.02 -1.17 -14.00
CA ARG A 429 14.03 -1.73 -13.03
C ARG A 429 14.66 -2.03 -11.66
N ARG A 430 15.92 -2.52 -11.64
CA ARG A 430 16.64 -2.74 -10.37
C ARG A 430 16.88 -1.42 -9.65
N LEU A 431 17.34 -0.39 -10.34
CA LEU A 431 17.54 0.95 -9.77
C LEU A 431 16.23 1.54 -9.24
N GLU A 432 15.14 1.46 -10.00
CA GLU A 432 13.80 1.87 -9.55
C GLU A 432 13.35 1.06 -8.31
N GLY A 433 13.61 -0.24 -8.30
CA GLY A 433 13.31 -1.16 -7.20
C GLY A 433 14.08 -0.89 -5.91
N THR A 434 15.21 -0.16 -5.96
CA THR A 434 15.94 0.24 -4.74
C THR A 434 15.15 1.23 -3.89
N GLY A 435 14.21 1.98 -4.49
CA GLY A 435 13.47 3.06 -3.84
C GLY A 435 14.32 4.30 -3.53
N LEU A 436 15.52 4.41 -4.11
CA LEU A 436 16.41 5.58 -3.96
C LEU A 436 16.06 6.71 -4.93
N PHE A 437 15.41 6.38 -6.04
CA PHE A 437 15.15 7.28 -7.15
C PHE A 437 13.67 7.36 -7.45
N ASP A 438 13.16 8.57 -7.64
CA ASP A 438 11.79 8.81 -8.10
C ASP A 438 11.63 8.51 -9.60
N LYS A 439 12.72 8.70 -10.36
CA LYS A 439 12.77 8.47 -11.80
C LYS A 439 14.14 7.99 -12.22
N VAL A 440 14.18 6.99 -13.10
CA VAL A 440 15.40 6.50 -13.77
C VAL A 440 15.19 6.54 -15.28
N GLU A 441 16.03 7.26 -15.99
CA GLU A 441 16.02 7.35 -17.45
C GLU A 441 17.28 6.72 -17.99
N THR A 442 17.17 6.04 -19.11
CA THR A 442 18.31 5.42 -19.81
C THR A 442 18.32 5.88 -21.25
N GLU A 443 19.44 6.32 -21.72
CA GLU A 443 19.64 6.83 -23.07
C GLU A 443 20.90 6.25 -23.68
N ALA A 444 20.83 5.91 -24.97
CA ALA A 444 21.99 5.48 -25.77
C ALA A 444 22.55 6.67 -26.55
N GLU A 445 23.51 7.38 -25.95
CA GLU A 445 24.13 8.57 -26.52
C GLU A 445 25.08 8.17 -27.68
N GLN A 446 24.85 8.72 -28.86
CA GLN A 446 25.69 8.47 -30.02
C GLN A 446 27.06 9.17 -29.87
N ILE A 447 28.10 8.56 -30.45
CA ILE A 447 29.45 9.10 -30.50
C ILE A 447 29.77 9.31 -31.96
N GLU A 448 29.89 10.58 -32.41
CA GLU A 448 30.10 10.94 -33.82
C GLU A 448 31.34 10.26 -34.41
N GLU A 449 32.40 10.10 -33.61
CA GLU A 449 33.69 9.51 -34.04
C GLU A 449 33.65 7.96 -34.05
N LEU A 450 32.68 7.32 -33.41
CA LEU A 450 32.61 5.87 -33.21
C LEU A 450 31.16 5.35 -33.44
N PRO A 451 30.68 5.27 -34.66
CA PRO A 451 29.27 4.91 -34.96
C PRO A 451 28.90 3.51 -34.46
N SER A 452 29.85 2.56 -34.37
CA SER A 452 29.62 1.21 -33.82
C SER A 452 29.59 1.14 -32.30
N LYS A 453 29.71 2.28 -31.60
CA LYS A 453 29.72 2.36 -30.15
C LYS A 453 28.80 3.48 -29.65
N ARG A 454 28.20 3.27 -28.49
CA ARG A 454 27.39 4.28 -27.80
C ARG A 454 27.71 4.36 -26.33
N ASN A 455 27.53 5.53 -25.73
CA ASN A 455 27.56 5.68 -24.30
C ASN A 455 26.17 5.35 -23.75
N LEU A 456 26.12 4.57 -22.66
CA LEU A 456 24.92 4.41 -21.87
C LEU A 456 24.83 5.55 -20.84
N VAL A 457 23.90 6.46 -21.03
CA VAL A 457 23.61 7.52 -20.06
C VAL A 457 22.49 7.08 -19.14
N ILE A 458 22.75 7.09 -17.85
CA ILE A 458 21.76 6.80 -16.81
C ILE A 458 21.48 8.10 -16.07
N GLY A 459 20.32 8.69 -16.35
CA GLY A 459 19.80 9.86 -15.66
C GLY A 459 18.95 9.43 -14.47
N VAL A 460 19.26 9.91 -13.27
CA VAL A 460 18.49 9.61 -12.07
C VAL A 460 17.95 10.89 -11.45
N THR A 461 16.74 10.81 -10.93
CA THR A 461 16.16 11.85 -10.05
C THR A 461 16.05 11.26 -8.66
N GLU A 462 16.81 11.80 -7.73
CA GLU A 462 16.86 11.27 -6.36
C GLU A 462 15.54 11.48 -5.64
N GLY A 463 15.04 10.42 -5.01
CA GLY A 463 13.84 10.41 -4.22
C GLY A 463 14.09 10.75 -2.75
N ARG A 464 13.01 10.91 -2.00
CA ARG A 464 13.07 11.04 -0.54
C ARG A 464 13.27 9.68 0.11
N THR A 465 14.47 9.42 0.61
CA THR A 465 14.85 8.13 1.20
C THR A 465 14.66 8.08 2.72
N GLY A 466 14.51 9.23 3.37
CA GLY A 466 14.19 9.35 4.80
C GLY A 466 12.69 9.40 5.03
N ASN A 467 12.16 8.53 5.89
CA ASN A 467 10.74 8.48 6.23
C ASN A 467 10.54 8.32 7.73
N ILE A 468 9.65 9.12 8.30
CA ILE A 468 9.19 9.01 9.68
C ILE A 468 7.74 8.54 9.63
N MET A 469 7.46 7.43 10.30
CA MET A 469 6.12 6.90 10.46
C MET A 469 5.70 7.02 11.91
N MET A 470 4.49 7.48 12.14
CA MET A 470 3.84 7.46 13.46
C MET A 470 2.47 6.80 13.30
N GLY A 471 2.15 5.90 14.20
CA GLY A 471 0.88 5.19 14.15
C GLY A 471 0.41 4.78 15.53
N PHE A 472 -0.90 4.56 15.62
CA PHE A 472 -1.55 3.93 16.76
C PHE A 472 -2.22 2.68 16.26
N GLY A 473 -2.09 1.60 16.99
CA GLY A 473 -2.72 0.34 16.68
C GLY A 473 -3.45 -0.23 17.88
N TYR A 474 -4.47 -1.03 17.60
CA TYR A 474 -5.16 -1.83 18.58
C TYR A 474 -5.31 -3.25 18.04
N GLY A 475 -5.03 -4.23 18.86
CA GLY A 475 -5.23 -5.64 18.52
C GLY A 475 -5.77 -6.39 19.73
N SER A 476 -6.53 -7.46 19.50
CA SER A 476 -7.08 -8.29 20.57
C SER A 476 -6.00 -8.82 21.52
N ILE A 477 -4.82 -9.15 21.00
CA ILE A 477 -3.70 -9.71 21.76
C ILE A 477 -2.85 -8.62 22.40
N MET A 478 -2.34 -7.68 21.59
CA MET A 478 -1.38 -6.65 22.03
C MET A 478 -2.03 -5.46 22.73
N SER A 479 -3.37 -5.33 22.67
CA SER A 479 -4.11 -4.16 23.18
C SER A 479 -3.73 -2.88 22.42
N LEU A 480 -3.88 -1.72 23.03
CA LEU A 480 -3.53 -0.42 22.45
C LEU A 480 -2.01 -0.23 22.49
N TYR A 481 -1.43 0.18 21.36
CA TYR A 481 0.00 0.54 21.26
C TYR A 481 0.20 1.74 20.35
N ALA A 482 1.27 2.47 20.57
CA ALA A 482 1.78 3.51 19.70
C ALA A 482 3.09 3.03 19.05
N GLN A 483 3.31 3.40 17.81
CA GLN A 483 4.53 3.08 17.08
C GLN A 483 5.11 4.33 16.45
N ILE A 484 6.43 4.48 16.59
CA ILE A 484 7.21 5.49 15.89
C ILE A 484 8.32 4.75 15.15
N GLY A 485 8.43 5.02 13.86
CA GLY A 485 9.47 4.44 13.01
C GLY A 485 10.22 5.53 12.25
N TYR A 486 11.53 5.43 12.20
CA TYR A 486 12.39 6.18 11.30
C TYR A 486 13.10 5.21 10.37
N THR A 487 13.03 5.45 9.08
CA THR A 487 13.73 4.63 8.07
C THR A 487 14.52 5.56 7.16
N GLN A 488 15.80 5.27 6.96
CA GLN A 488 16.64 5.90 5.96
C GLN A 488 17.10 4.83 4.97
N GLY A 489 16.60 4.91 3.73
CA GLY A 489 16.88 3.92 2.67
C GLY A 489 18.20 4.12 1.95
N ASN A 490 18.77 5.32 2.01
CA ASN A 490 20.08 5.66 1.42
C ASN A 490 21.09 6.02 2.51
N PHE A 491 21.22 5.18 3.52
CA PHE A 491 22.11 5.41 4.65
C PHE A 491 23.58 5.21 4.24
N ASP A 492 24.48 5.94 4.86
CA ASP A 492 25.91 5.81 4.72
C ASP A 492 26.59 5.96 6.08
N LEU A 493 26.95 4.86 6.70
CA LEU A 493 27.58 4.81 8.03
C LEU A 493 28.89 5.62 8.11
N PHE A 494 29.60 5.74 6.97
CA PHE A 494 30.91 6.37 6.87
C PHE A 494 30.89 7.81 6.33
N ASN A 495 29.69 8.44 6.26
CA ASN A 495 29.54 9.82 5.80
C ASN A 495 28.89 10.75 6.84
N PRO A 496 29.52 10.97 8.04
CA PRO A 496 28.99 11.91 9.01
C PRO A 496 29.14 13.36 8.51
N PRO A 497 28.30 14.31 8.92
CA PRO A 497 27.15 14.16 9.81
C PRO A 497 25.84 13.77 9.10
N PHE A 498 25.83 13.71 7.79
CA PHE A 498 24.59 13.52 7.01
C PHE A 498 24.15 12.07 6.93
N PHE A 499 25.09 11.11 7.02
CA PHE A 499 24.86 9.67 6.96
C PHE A 499 24.00 9.24 5.77
N THR A 500 24.19 9.85 4.58
CA THR A 500 23.43 9.58 3.36
C THR A 500 24.33 9.34 2.16
N GLY A 501 23.84 8.59 1.16
CA GLY A 501 24.50 8.37 -0.12
C GLY A 501 25.15 7.00 -0.31
N GLY A 502 25.21 6.14 0.71
CA GLY A 502 25.87 4.83 0.66
C GLY A 502 24.99 3.67 0.15
N GLY A 503 23.70 3.88 -0.01
CA GLY A 503 22.74 2.83 -0.40
C GLY A 503 22.55 1.75 0.66
N GLN A 504 22.99 1.99 1.89
CA GLN A 504 22.68 1.18 3.07
C GLN A 504 21.29 1.51 3.57
N LYS A 505 20.73 0.66 4.44
CA LYS A 505 19.43 0.92 5.07
C LYS A 505 19.58 1.00 6.58
N PHE A 506 19.00 2.00 7.16
CA PHE A 506 18.91 2.16 8.62
C PHE A 506 17.44 2.28 9.01
N ARG A 507 17.04 1.54 10.04
CA ARG A 507 15.71 1.60 10.62
C ARG A 507 15.79 1.66 12.15
N LEU A 508 15.07 2.61 12.71
CA LEU A 508 14.76 2.69 14.12
C LEU A 508 13.25 2.51 14.29
N GLN A 509 12.85 1.57 15.11
CA GLN A 509 11.45 1.31 15.41
C GLN A 509 11.24 1.27 16.92
N ILE A 510 10.26 2.00 17.38
CA ILE A 510 9.84 2.05 18.77
C ILE A 510 8.35 1.74 18.81
N THR A 511 7.98 0.68 19.49
CA THR A 511 6.58 0.34 19.74
C THR A 511 6.38 0.32 21.24
N ALA A 512 5.40 1.07 21.73
CA ALA A 512 5.10 1.16 23.16
C ALA A 512 3.59 0.98 23.38
N GLY A 513 3.23 0.04 24.22
CA GLY A 513 1.85 -0.29 24.55
C GLY A 513 1.72 -0.90 25.94
N ARG A 514 0.49 -1.07 26.39
CA ARG A 514 0.22 -1.61 27.72
C ARG A 514 0.73 -3.04 27.91
N ARG A 515 0.69 -3.86 26.85
CA ARG A 515 1.04 -5.28 26.88
C ARG A 515 2.27 -5.63 26.04
N HIS A 516 2.88 -4.66 25.35
CA HIS A 516 3.99 -4.89 24.44
C HIS A 516 4.86 -3.64 24.31
N GLU A 517 6.15 -3.82 24.49
CA GLU A 517 7.17 -2.81 24.20
C GLU A 517 8.23 -3.46 23.29
N ASP A 518 8.59 -2.78 22.21
CA ASP A 518 9.61 -3.24 21.25
C ASP A 518 10.45 -2.05 20.78
N TYR A 519 11.73 -2.11 21.03
CA TYR A 519 12.73 -1.14 20.59
C TYR A 519 13.69 -1.87 19.67
N MET A 520 13.77 -1.47 18.42
CA MET A 520 14.59 -2.15 17.42
C MET A 520 15.38 -1.17 16.57
N VAL A 521 16.67 -1.43 16.41
CA VAL A 521 17.55 -0.75 15.47
C VAL A 521 18.05 -1.79 14.47
N THR A 522 17.81 -1.55 13.19
CA THR A 522 18.28 -2.40 12.09
C THR A 522 19.21 -1.62 11.18
N PHE A 523 20.36 -2.18 10.90
CA PHE A 523 21.30 -1.72 9.88
C PHE A 523 21.45 -2.80 8.81
N GLU A 524 21.34 -2.42 7.53
CA GLU A 524 21.55 -3.31 6.40
C GLU A 524 22.59 -2.74 5.42
N GLU A 525 23.57 -3.55 5.04
CA GLU A 525 24.42 -3.33 3.88
C GLU A 525 24.06 -4.36 2.80
N PRO A 526 23.40 -3.93 1.71
CA PRO A 526 22.94 -4.87 0.67
C PRO A 526 24.07 -5.50 -0.14
N PHE A 527 25.23 -4.85 -0.21
CA PHE A 527 26.39 -5.26 -1.00
C PHE A 527 27.68 -5.29 -0.18
N LEU A 528 27.75 -6.19 0.77
CA LEU A 528 28.94 -6.37 1.59
C LEU A 528 30.14 -6.74 0.72
N PHE A 529 31.24 -5.98 0.85
CA PHE A 529 32.45 -6.11 0.02
C PHE A 529 32.18 -6.02 -1.49
N ASP A 530 31.22 -5.18 -1.90
CA ASP A 530 30.78 -5.00 -3.29
C ASP A 530 30.24 -6.26 -3.99
N LYS A 531 29.89 -7.27 -3.20
CA LYS A 531 29.25 -8.50 -3.68
C LYS A 531 27.77 -8.47 -3.34
N LYS A 532 26.93 -9.16 -4.10
CA LYS A 532 25.51 -9.38 -3.78
C LYS A 532 25.38 -10.27 -2.53
N LEU A 533 25.87 -9.78 -1.41
CA LEU A 533 25.83 -10.40 -0.10
C LEU A 533 25.28 -9.36 0.88
N ARG A 534 24.07 -9.57 1.37
CA ARG A 534 23.41 -8.68 2.33
C ARG A 534 23.90 -8.99 3.73
N LEU A 535 24.41 -8.00 4.43
CA LEU A 535 24.65 -8.01 5.86
C LEU A 535 23.47 -7.30 6.55
N ALA A 536 22.89 -7.90 7.56
CA ALA A 536 21.90 -7.29 8.44
C ALA A 536 22.39 -7.36 9.89
N VAL A 537 22.26 -6.26 10.62
CA VAL A 537 22.57 -6.17 12.04
C VAL A 537 21.33 -5.60 12.74
N ASP A 538 20.76 -6.38 13.64
CA ASP A 538 19.60 -5.98 14.45
C ASP A 538 20.03 -5.88 15.91
N LEU A 539 19.67 -4.79 16.57
CA LEU A 539 19.73 -4.61 18.01
C LEU A 539 18.30 -4.43 18.50
N TYR A 540 17.90 -5.19 19.51
CA TYR A 540 16.52 -5.15 19.96
C TYR A 540 16.38 -5.31 21.48
N HIS A 541 15.31 -4.71 21.98
CA HIS A 541 14.79 -4.94 23.32
C HIS A 541 13.27 -5.08 23.24
N ARG A 542 12.74 -6.21 23.74
CA ARG A 542 11.32 -6.54 23.69
C ARG A 542 10.82 -6.94 25.07
N ASP A 543 9.70 -6.36 25.50
CA ASP A 543 8.98 -6.76 26.70
C ASP A 543 7.55 -7.18 26.29
N ASN A 544 7.30 -8.48 26.36
CA ASN A 544 6.04 -9.09 25.95
C ASN A 544 5.24 -9.50 27.20
N ARG A 545 4.21 -8.72 27.52
CA ARG A 545 3.31 -8.96 28.65
C ARG A 545 2.00 -9.66 28.25
N PHE A 546 1.83 -9.98 26.99
CA PHE A 546 0.61 -10.61 26.45
C PHE A 546 0.73 -12.13 26.32
N LEU A 547 1.91 -12.69 26.49
CA LEU A 547 2.19 -14.10 26.28
C LEU A 547 1.59 -15.00 27.35
N SER A 548 1.52 -14.52 28.59
CA SER A 548 0.92 -15.19 29.73
C SER A 548 0.31 -14.17 30.70
N ASN A 549 -0.66 -14.61 31.49
CA ASN A 549 -1.22 -13.81 32.58
C ASN A 549 -0.32 -13.84 33.84
N TYR A 550 0.55 -14.82 33.90
CA TYR A 550 1.39 -15.10 35.08
C TYR A 550 2.75 -14.44 35.01
N PHE A 551 3.34 -14.31 33.84
CA PHE A 551 4.68 -13.75 33.67
C PHE A 551 4.82 -12.82 32.46
N THR A 552 5.92 -12.09 32.46
CA THR A 552 6.35 -11.28 31.30
C THR A 552 7.61 -11.87 30.72
N GLN A 553 7.76 -11.81 29.41
CA GLN A 553 8.97 -12.23 28.73
C GLN A 553 9.74 -11.01 28.21
N LYS A 554 10.98 -10.87 28.63
CA LYS A 554 11.90 -9.84 28.13
C LYS A 554 12.98 -10.47 27.28
N ARG A 555 13.28 -9.87 26.14
CA ARG A 555 14.39 -10.26 25.27
C ARG A 555 15.23 -9.04 24.92
N THR A 556 16.52 -9.09 25.17
CA THR A 556 17.47 -8.05 24.79
C THR A 556 18.64 -8.71 24.08
N GLY A 557 18.88 -8.32 22.83
CA GLY A 557 19.92 -9.00 22.08
C GLY A 557 20.36 -8.30 20.81
N ALA A 558 21.31 -8.96 20.15
CA ALA A 558 21.83 -8.59 18.85
C ALA A 558 21.76 -9.79 17.91
N ARG A 559 21.44 -9.52 16.66
CA ARG A 559 21.49 -10.50 15.57
C ARG A 559 22.36 -9.96 14.44
N VAL A 560 23.24 -10.78 13.92
CA VAL A 560 24.02 -10.48 12.72
C VAL A 560 23.72 -11.57 11.69
N GLY A 561 23.26 -11.18 10.51
CA GLY A 561 22.89 -12.09 9.45
C GLY A 561 23.55 -11.77 8.12
N LEU A 562 23.91 -12.82 7.40
CA LEU A 562 24.40 -12.77 6.03
C LEU A 562 23.43 -13.54 5.13
N SER A 563 22.96 -12.92 4.06
CA SER A 563 22.04 -13.56 3.12
C SER A 563 22.35 -13.18 1.66
N ARG A 564 22.02 -14.09 0.75
CA ARG A 564 22.18 -13.86 -0.69
C ARG A 564 21.20 -14.70 -1.50
N THR A 565 20.98 -14.32 -2.76
CA THR A 565 20.36 -15.18 -3.76
C THR A 565 21.31 -16.35 -4.06
N LEU A 566 20.75 -17.55 -4.21
CA LEU A 566 21.54 -18.79 -4.42
C LEU A 566 21.58 -19.15 -5.91
N TRP A 567 20.72 -20.06 -6.35
CA TRP A 567 20.79 -20.61 -7.71
C TRP A 567 20.03 -19.82 -8.76
N ASN A 568 18.99 -19.07 -8.32
CA ASN A 568 18.16 -18.24 -9.18
C ASN A 568 17.64 -17.04 -8.38
N ASP A 569 16.99 -16.09 -9.04
CA ASP A 569 16.49 -14.86 -8.40
C ASP A 569 15.32 -15.11 -7.42
N TYR A 570 14.73 -16.30 -7.42
CA TYR A 570 13.63 -16.69 -6.53
C TYR A 570 14.08 -17.42 -5.27
N THR A 571 15.32 -17.97 -5.27
CA THR A 571 15.86 -18.73 -4.15
C THR A 571 16.90 -17.92 -3.42
N TYR A 572 16.70 -17.69 -2.16
CA TYR A 572 17.66 -16.99 -1.30
C TYR A 572 17.87 -17.76 0.00
N GLY A 573 19.01 -17.56 0.57
CA GLY A 573 19.36 -18.21 1.84
C GLY A 573 20.36 -17.39 2.61
N GLY A 574 20.50 -17.74 3.86
CA GLY A 574 21.39 -17.01 4.74
C GLY A 574 21.72 -17.77 6.00
N VAL A 575 22.66 -17.18 6.73
CA VAL A 575 23.10 -17.60 8.05
C VAL A 575 22.98 -16.40 8.97
N ASN A 576 22.49 -16.61 10.18
CA ASN A 576 22.42 -15.58 11.19
C ASN A 576 22.99 -16.10 12.52
N TYR A 577 23.65 -15.22 13.23
CA TYR A 577 24.09 -15.45 14.60
C TYR A 577 23.35 -14.49 15.52
N THR A 578 22.73 -15.04 16.54
CA THR A 578 21.95 -14.27 17.53
C THR A 578 22.54 -14.51 18.91
N ILE A 579 22.79 -13.42 19.63
CA ILE A 579 23.13 -13.45 21.05
C ILE A 579 22.09 -12.62 21.77
N GLU A 580 21.38 -13.23 22.72
CA GLU A 580 20.31 -12.55 23.44
C GLU A 580 20.24 -12.98 24.89
N ARG A 581 19.84 -12.06 25.73
CA ARG A 581 19.43 -12.34 27.09
C ARG A 581 17.91 -12.44 27.11
N VAL A 582 17.43 -13.60 27.56
CA VAL A 582 16.00 -13.88 27.67
C VAL A 582 15.65 -14.04 29.13
N GLY A 583 14.71 -13.24 29.62
CA GLY A 583 14.21 -13.31 30.99
C GLY A 583 12.70 -13.51 31.01
N ILE A 584 12.22 -14.39 31.85
CA ILE A 584 10.81 -14.55 32.18
C ILE A 584 10.63 -14.01 33.60
N HIS A 585 9.91 -12.90 33.74
CA HIS A 585 9.73 -12.21 35.02
C HIS A 585 8.30 -12.36 35.51
N ASP A 586 8.21 -12.69 36.78
CA ASP A 586 6.95 -12.96 37.46
C ASP A 586 6.03 -11.73 37.54
N ARG A 587 4.76 -11.97 37.39
CA ARG A 587 3.68 -11.01 37.64
C ARG A 587 2.88 -11.31 38.87
N SER A 588 3.00 -12.51 39.40
CA SER A 588 2.21 -12.98 40.50
C SER A 588 3.00 -13.99 41.32
N TYR A 589 2.63 -14.14 42.56
CA TYR A 589 3.20 -15.09 43.53
C TYR A 589 3.19 -16.58 43.09
N TYR A 590 2.53 -16.92 42.01
CA TYR A 590 2.39 -18.29 41.46
C TYR A 590 3.65 -18.90 40.86
N THR A 591 4.56 -18.07 40.44
CA THR A 591 5.68 -18.51 39.60
C THR A 591 6.72 -19.29 40.33
N TRP A 592 6.76 -19.20 41.66
CA TRP A 592 7.66 -20.02 42.48
C TRP A 592 7.34 -21.52 42.35
N MET A 593 6.05 -21.89 42.25
CA MET A 593 5.65 -23.29 42.07
C MET A 593 6.13 -23.89 40.75
N LEU A 594 6.09 -23.10 39.69
CA LEU A 594 6.50 -23.54 38.33
C LEU A 594 8.03 -23.74 38.25
N GLN A 595 8.79 -23.08 39.10
CA GLN A 595 10.25 -23.19 39.16
C GLN A 595 10.75 -24.47 39.82
N GLU A 596 9.98 -25.02 40.75
CA GLU A 596 10.47 -26.05 41.69
C GLU A 596 9.96 -27.46 41.40
N HIS A 597 9.11 -27.62 40.38
CA HIS A 597 8.44 -28.86 40.11
C HIS A 597 8.76 -29.39 38.72
N ASP A 598 9.03 -30.69 38.65
CA ASP A 598 9.17 -31.40 37.40
C ASP A 598 7.79 -31.68 36.79
N ILE A 599 7.70 -31.63 35.47
CA ILE A 599 6.53 -32.07 34.72
C ILE A 599 6.85 -33.43 34.14
N ILE A 600 6.15 -34.46 34.59
CA ILE A 600 6.19 -35.80 34.03
C ILE A 600 4.82 -36.09 33.44
N ASP A 601 4.78 -36.46 32.16
CA ASP A 601 3.52 -36.70 31.41
C ASP A 601 2.52 -35.55 31.50
N GLY A 602 3.03 -34.28 31.47
CA GLY A 602 2.20 -33.09 31.61
C GLY A 602 1.70 -32.84 33.03
N ARG A 603 2.15 -33.58 34.03
CA ARG A 603 1.79 -33.42 35.44
C ARG A 603 2.88 -32.67 36.22
N LEU A 604 2.46 -31.75 37.08
CA LEU A 604 3.34 -31.09 37.98
C LEU A 604 3.64 -32.00 39.16
N ILE A 605 4.88 -32.41 39.33
CA ILE A 605 5.27 -33.35 40.37
C ILE A 605 6.42 -32.75 41.18
N SER A 606 6.28 -32.65 42.48
CA SER A 606 7.39 -32.35 43.38
C SER A 606 8.29 -33.56 43.46
N PRO A 607 9.63 -33.37 43.38
CA PRO A 607 10.59 -34.46 43.54
C PRO A 607 10.53 -35.17 44.90
N ASP A 608 10.06 -34.47 45.92
CA ASP A 608 9.97 -34.98 47.31
C ASP A 608 8.54 -35.38 47.67
N SER A 609 7.59 -35.41 46.73
CA SER A 609 6.23 -35.87 47.01
C SER A 609 6.22 -37.36 47.31
N ASP A 610 5.53 -37.76 48.39
CA ASP A 610 5.21 -39.16 48.60
C ASP A 610 4.22 -39.62 47.52
N LEU A 611 4.68 -40.43 46.61
CA LEU A 611 3.84 -40.96 45.51
C LEU A 611 2.64 -41.77 46.02
N ASN A 612 2.68 -42.23 47.32
CA ASN A 612 1.53 -42.92 47.90
C ASN A 612 0.49 -41.95 48.45
N ASN A 613 0.91 -40.75 48.87
CA ASN A 613 0.03 -39.70 49.35
C ASN A 613 0.44 -38.34 48.78
N PRO A 614 -0.15 -37.98 47.65
CA PRO A 614 0.20 -36.73 46.99
C PRO A 614 -0.17 -35.46 47.76
N PHE A 615 -0.88 -35.58 48.90
CA PHE A 615 -1.15 -34.45 49.77
C PHE A 615 0.01 -34.18 50.78
N ASN A 616 0.98 -35.07 50.92
CA ASN A 616 2.22 -34.88 51.65
C ASN A 616 3.26 -34.24 50.72
N TRP A 617 3.19 -32.99 50.65
CA TRP A 617 4.01 -32.19 49.76
C TRP A 617 5.00 -31.38 50.61
N GLU A 618 6.27 -31.67 50.55
CA GLU A 618 7.34 -30.87 51.15
C GLU A 618 8.04 -30.01 50.13
N TYR A 619 8.27 -28.75 50.53
CA TYR A 619 8.86 -27.71 49.70
C TYR A 619 10.38 -27.72 49.85
N ASP A 620 11.11 -28.10 48.82
CA ASP A 620 12.57 -28.07 48.79
C ASP A 620 13.12 -26.90 47.97
N ARG A 621 13.54 -25.83 48.64
CA ARG A 621 14.16 -24.66 48.03
C ARG A 621 15.49 -24.94 47.31
N SER A 622 16.16 -26.07 47.56
CA SER A 622 17.44 -26.37 46.96
C SER A 622 17.35 -26.76 45.50
N ARG A 623 16.16 -27.15 45.03
CA ARG A 623 15.88 -27.64 43.64
C ARG A 623 15.21 -26.61 42.76
N ARG A 624 15.25 -25.35 43.13
CA ARG A 624 14.61 -24.23 42.41
C ARG A 624 14.98 -24.14 40.94
N ASP A 625 16.16 -24.60 40.57
CA ASP A 625 16.68 -24.48 39.22
C ASP A 625 16.41 -25.73 38.36
N GLU A 626 15.66 -26.70 38.88
CA GLU A 626 15.41 -27.99 38.19
C GLU A 626 14.00 -28.09 37.54
N GLY A 627 13.08 -27.19 37.87
CA GLY A 627 11.69 -27.22 37.40
C GLY A 627 11.49 -26.80 35.94
N GLU A 628 10.27 -26.99 35.46
CA GLU A 628 9.88 -26.71 34.05
C GLU A 628 10.07 -25.24 33.66
N TYR A 629 9.94 -24.34 34.62
CA TYR A 629 10.13 -22.91 34.45
C TYR A 629 11.35 -22.42 35.25
N ALA A 630 12.43 -23.22 35.24
CA ALA A 630 13.68 -22.87 35.93
C ALA A 630 14.24 -21.49 35.48
N GLU A 631 13.86 -21.02 34.29
CA GLU A 631 14.20 -19.70 33.79
C GLU A 631 13.37 -18.55 34.36
N LEU A 632 12.34 -18.82 35.19
CA LEU A 632 11.56 -17.77 35.84
C LEU A 632 12.39 -16.95 36.82
N ASN A 633 12.27 -15.62 36.67
CA ASN A 633 13.06 -14.64 37.44
C ASN A 633 14.58 -14.79 37.32
N HIS A 634 15.03 -15.51 36.31
CA HIS A 634 16.42 -15.66 35.91
C HIS A 634 16.60 -15.30 34.41
N ASP A 635 17.53 -14.38 34.17
CA ASP A 635 17.88 -14.02 32.79
C ASP A 635 18.90 -15.03 32.26
N ARG A 636 18.55 -15.72 31.18
CA ARG A 636 19.45 -16.64 30.50
C ARG A 636 20.09 -16.02 29.27
N MET A 637 21.37 -16.30 29.08
CA MET A 637 22.09 -15.97 27.88
C MET A 637 21.87 -17.08 26.83
N VAL A 638 21.24 -16.74 25.73
CA VAL A 638 21.04 -17.65 24.58
C VAL A 638 21.91 -17.19 23.42
N SER A 639 22.76 -18.11 22.95
CA SER A 639 23.64 -17.88 21.80
C SER A 639 23.32 -18.93 20.76
N LYS A 640 22.85 -18.49 19.57
CA LYS A 640 22.34 -19.39 18.52
C LYS A 640 22.81 -19.02 17.13
N LEU A 641 23.12 -20.06 16.36
CA LEU A 641 23.34 -19.98 14.92
C LEU A 641 22.10 -20.49 14.20
N GLY A 642 21.55 -19.64 13.33
CA GLY A 642 20.43 -19.97 12.47
C GLY A 642 20.85 -20.01 11.00
N THR A 643 20.24 -20.89 10.21
CA THR A 643 20.36 -20.93 8.76
C THR A 643 18.96 -21.01 8.16
N PHE A 644 18.78 -20.45 7.00
CA PHE A 644 17.52 -20.57 6.27
C PHE A 644 17.75 -20.66 4.77
N VAL A 645 16.84 -21.33 4.09
CA VAL A 645 16.70 -21.32 2.63
C VAL A 645 15.24 -21.04 2.29
N ALA A 646 15.00 -20.07 1.45
CA ALA A 646 13.64 -19.70 1.04
C ALA A 646 13.53 -19.60 -0.48
N TYR A 647 12.38 -20.06 -1.00
CA TYR A 647 11.99 -19.93 -2.39
C TYR A 647 10.70 -19.11 -2.46
N SER A 648 10.72 -18.01 -3.22
CA SER A 648 9.58 -17.09 -3.32
C SER A 648 9.34 -16.65 -4.74
N THR A 649 8.13 -16.94 -5.24
CA THR A 649 7.63 -16.49 -6.56
C THR A 649 6.40 -15.58 -6.42
N LEU A 650 6.19 -15.00 -5.24
CA LEU A 650 5.05 -14.15 -4.95
C LEU A 650 5.07 -12.91 -5.86
N ASN A 651 3.94 -12.62 -6.49
CA ASN A 651 3.81 -11.46 -7.36
C ASN A 651 3.65 -10.13 -6.61
N HIS A 652 3.33 -10.16 -5.33
CA HIS A 652 3.20 -8.96 -4.48
C HIS A 652 3.56 -9.30 -3.03
N ALA A 653 4.39 -8.47 -2.40
CA ALA A 653 4.89 -8.73 -1.05
C ALA A 653 3.82 -8.66 0.05
N LEU A 654 2.83 -7.73 -0.07
CA LEU A 654 1.82 -7.49 0.96
C LEU A 654 0.48 -8.19 0.69
N MET A 655 0.09 -8.34 -0.57
CA MET A 655 -1.18 -8.94 -0.96
C MET A 655 -0.97 -9.84 -2.18
N PRO A 656 -0.28 -10.96 -2.00
CA PRO A 656 -0.08 -11.89 -3.09
C PRO A 656 -1.41 -12.47 -3.57
N ASN A 657 -1.53 -12.66 -4.86
CA ASN A 657 -2.66 -13.36 -5.45
C ASN A 657 -2.23 -14.51 -6.36
N ARG A 658 -0.92 -14.70 -6.49
CA ARG A 658 -0.30 -15.75 -7.29
C ARG A 658 1.12 -16.02 -6.82
N GLY A 659 1.54 -17.27 -6.92
CA GLY A 659 2.89 -17.73 -6.59
C GLY A 659 2.96 -18.49 -5.27
N GLN A 660 4.17 -18.79 -4.85
CA GLN A 660 4.43 -19.52 -3.62
C GLN A 660 5.57 -18.89 -2.83
N HIS A 661 5.57 -19.15 -1.54
CA HIS A 661 6.70 -18.91 -0.66
C HIS A 661 6.91 -20.13 0.23
N THR A 662 8.11 -20.68 0.22
CA THR A 662 8.48 -21.84 1.05
C THR A 662 9.81 -21.52 1.71
N GLN A 663 9.90 -21.69 3.02
CA GLN A 663 11.11 -21.44 3.80
C GLN A 663 11.38 -22.61 4.73
N PHE A 664 12.60 -23.08 4.72
CA PHE A 664 13.15 -23.98 5.72
C PHE A 664 14.12 -23.21 6.61
N THR A 665 13.96 -23.35 7.93
CA THR A 665 14.83 -22.72 8.92
C THR A 665 15.39 -23.80 9.85
N ALA A 666 16.68 -23.72 10.14
CA ALA A 666 17.35 -24.55 11.12
C ALA A 666 18.16 -23.67 12.06
N GLU A 667 17.95 -23.83 13.36
CA GLU A 667 18.66 -23.09 14.40
C GLU A 667 19.31 -24.08 15.38
N VAL A 668 20.50 -23.74 15.87
CA VAL A 668 21.20 -24.48 16.91
C VAL A 668 21.67 -23.46 17.96
N ALA A 669 21.31 -23.67 19.19
CA ALA A 669 21.74 -22.85 20.35
C ALA A 669 22.65 -23.65 21.26
N GLY A 670 23.61 -22.98 21.91
CA GLY A 670 24.53 -23.63 22.88
C GLY A 670 25.67 -24.40 22.23
N GLY A 671 26.18 -25.39 22.89
CA GLY A 671 27.33 -26.17 22.46
C GLY A 671 28.56 -25.30 22.15
N PRO A 672 29.08 -25.35 20.89
CA PRO A 672 30.24 -24.55 20.50
C PRO A 672 30.01 -23.04 20.50
N PHE A 673 28.77 -22.59 20.49
CA PHE A 673 28.42 -21.18 20.49
C PHE A 673 28.30 -20.58 21.88
N GLY A 674 28.36 -21.41 22.93
CA GLY A 674 28.18 -20.98 24.31
C GLY A 674 26.74 -20.61 24.65
N GLY A 675 26.54 -20.05 25.83
CA GLY A 675 25.20 -19.72 26.35
C GLY A 675 24.74 -20.80 27.36
N GLU A 676 23.54 -20.59 27.91
CA GLU A 676 23.00 -21.42 29.01
C GLU A 676 21.91 -22.39 28.48
N THR A 677 21.68 -22.43 27.18
CA THR A 677 20.65 -23.26 26.53
C THR A 677 21.25 -24.04 25.38
N GLU A 678 21.07 -25.37 25.40
CA GLU A 678 21.51 -26.27 24.33
C GLU A 678 20.29 -26.90 23.67
N MET A 679 19.98 -26.44 22.46
CA MET A 679 18.83 -26.93 21.67
C MET A 679 19.05 -26.78 20.19
N TYR A 680 18.29 -27.54 19.39
CA TYR A 680 18.11 -27.29 17.96
C TYR A 680 16.65 -27.12 17.62
N LYS A 681 16.37 -26.33 16.59
CA LYS A 681 15.02 -26.04 16.09
C LYS A 681 14.99 -26.14 14.58
N LEU A 682 14.05 -26.91 14.06
CA LEU A 682 13.82 -27.09 12.63
C LEU A 682 12.39 -26.66 12.32
N GLU A 683 12.21 -25.84 11.30
CA GLU A 683 10.89 -25.36 10.89
C GLU A 683 10.78 -25.27 9.38
N LEU A 684 9.70 -25.79 8.82
CA LEU A 684 9.32 -25.66 7.42
C LEU A 684 7.98 -24.94 7.33
N GLU A 685 7.98 -23.82 6.63
CA GLU A 685 6.79 -23.05 6.33
C GLU A 685 6.58 -22.98 4.82
N SER A 686 5.34 -23.13 4.37
CA SER A 686 5.01 -23.02 2.96
C SER A 686 3.65 -22.36 2.77
N SER A 687 3.56 -21.43 1.82
CA SER A 687 2.32 -20.79 1.41
C SER A 687 2.20 -20.76 -0.11
N TYR A 688 1.00 -21.05 -0.62
CA TYR A 688 0.64 -21.05 -2.03
C TYR A 688 -0.54 -20.15 -2.27
N TYR A 689 -0.48 -19.35 -3.33
CA TYR A 689 -1.55 -18.46 -3.75
C TYR A 689 -1.99 -18.81 -5.17
N PHE A 690 -3.26 -19.13 -5.32
CA PHE A 690 -3.88 -19.48 -6.58
C PHE A 690 -4.97 -18.49 -6.95
N PRO A 691 -5.13 -18.14 -8.24
CA PRO A 691 -6.33 -17.49 -8.72
C PRO A 691 -7.56 -18.36 -8.37
N GLY A 692 -8.56 -17.73 -7.75
CA GLY A 692 -9.79 -18.42 -7.39
C GLY A 692 -10.73 -18.64 -8.59
N LEU A 693 -11.94 -19.12 -8.32
CA LEU A 693 -12.94 -19.49 -9.32
C LEU A 693 -13.42 -18.34 -10.21
N MET A 694 -13.27 -17.09 -9.76
CA MET A 694 -13.63 -15.88 -10.49
C MET A 694 -12.49 -14.87 -10.45
N GLN A 695 -12.49 -13.95 -11.41
CA GLN A 695 -11.49 -12.89 -11.49
C GLN A 695 -11.40 -12.09 -10.19
N GLY A 696 -10.19 -11.92 -9.67
CA GLY A 696 -9.91 -11.22 -8.42
C GLY A 696 -10.09 -12.03 -7.14
N HIS A 697 -10.63 -13.27 -7.22
CA HIS A 697 -10.64 -14.21 -6.11
C HIS A 697 -9.27 -14.84 -5.93
N VAL A 698 -8.93 -15.20 -4.68
CA VAL A 698 -7.64 -15.82 -4.35
C VAL A 698 -7.89 -16.96 -3.36
N LEU A 699 -7.27 -18.10 -3.62
CA LEU A 699 -7.12 -19.21 -2.68
C LEU A 699 -5.70 -19.19 -2.12
N GLU A 700 -5.58 -19.07 -0.81
CA GLU A 700 -4.34 -19.19 -0.06
C GLU A 700 -4.32 -20.52 0.68
N LEU A 701 -3.24 -21.30 0.54
CA LEU A 701 -2.96 -22.49 1.31
C LEU A 701 -1.67 -22.30 2.09
N VAL A 702 -1.70 -22.54 3.40
CA VAL A 702 -0.53 -22.42 4.28
C VAL A 702 -0.31 -23.73 5.00
N GLY A 703 0.93 -24.19 5.06
CA GLY A 703 1.36 -25.34 5.85
C GLY A 703 2.61 -25.00 6.64
N ARG A 704 2.65 -25.44 7.90
CA ARG A 704 3.82 -25.28 8.78
C ARG A 704 4.04 -26.55 9.57
N VAL A 705 5.29 -26.92 9.76
CA VAL A 705 5.71 -28.02 10.62
C VAL A 705 7.03 -27.66 11.27
N GLY A 706 7.17 -28.00 12.54
CA GLY A 706 8.41 -27.72 13.26
C GLY A 706 8.67 -28.71 14.38
N VAL A 707 9.96 -28.83 14.71
CA VAL A 707 10.46 -29.62 15.81
C VAL A 707 11.54 -28.84 16.53
N VAL A 708 11.52 -28.86 17.84
CA VAL A 708 12.57 -28.32 18.71
C VAL A 708 12.90 -29.37 19.77
N ASP A 709 14.19 -29.58 20.01
CA ASP A 709 14.62 -30.54 21.02
C ASP A 709 15.91 -30.05 21.69
N SER A 710 16.11 -30.47 22.92
CA SER A 710 17.31 -30.17 23.70
C SER A 710 18.39 -31.22 23.49
N PHE A 711 19.63 -30.83 23.68
CA PHE A 711 20.78 -31.74 23.65
C PHE A 711 21.82 -31.36 24.73
N GLY A 712 22.86 -32.18 24.86
CA GLY A 712 23.99 -31.85 25.75
C GLY A 712 23.60 -31.80 27.22
N GLY A 713 23.85 -30.68 27.85
CA GLY A 713 23.58 -30.45 29.28
C GLY A 713 22.16 -29.93 29.58
N SER A 714 21.42 -29.53 28.55
CA SER A 714 20.05 -29.02 28.73
C SER A 714 19.07 -30.19 28.81
N ARG A 715 18.35 -30.30 29.89
CA ARG A 715 17.34 -31.36 30.08
C ARG A 715 16.08 -31.09 29.25
N ARG A 716 15.77 -29.84 28.96
CA ARG A 716 14.52 -29.40 28.31
C ARG A 716 14.73 -28.20 27.40
N VAL A 717 13.82 -28.06 26.44
CA VAL A 717 13.68 -26.85 25.62
C VAL A 717 13.05 -25.76 26.47
N PRO A 718 13.66 -24.57 26.57
CA PRO A 718 13.07 -23.47 27.32
C PRO A 718 11.69 -23.11 26.79
N TYR A 719 10.79 -22.72 27.70
CA TYR A 719 9.42 -22.31 27.39
C TYR A 719 9.32 -21.28 26.25
N PHE A 720 10.22 -20.33 26.20
CA PHE A 720 10.20 -19.24 25.24
C PHE A 720 10.62 -19.63 23.82
N ASP A 721 11.18 -20.81 23.60
CA ASP A 721 11.56 -21.32 22.28
C ASP A 721 10.67 -22.49 21.79
N ARG A 722 9.66 -22.87 22.60
CA ARG A 722 8.63 -23.86 22.20
C ARG A 722 7.64 -23.30 21.19
N PHE A 723 6.89 -24.18 20.58
CA PHE A 723 5.83 -23.86 19.63
C PHE A 723 4.47 -23.69 20.31
N PHE A 724 3.74 -22.69 19.87
CA PHE A 724 2.40 -22.38 20.35
C PHE A 724 1.45 -22.14 19.19
N LEU A 725 0.26 -22.74 19.24
CA LEU A 725 -0.82 -22.52 18.31
C LEU A 725 -2.00 -21.82 18.99
N GLY A 726 -2.85 -21.17 18.20
CA GLY A 726 -3.98 -20.35 18.64
C GLY A 726 -3.79 -18.87 18.34
N GLY A 727 -4.89 -18.18 18.11
CA GLY A 727 -4.94 -16.76 17.81
C GLY A 727 -4.88 -16.41 16.32
N ASN A 728 -4.87 -15.12 16.01
CA ASN A 728 -5.07 -14.56 14.69
C ASN A 728 -4.04 -14.95 13.61
N ARG A 729 -2.91 -15.56 13.98
CA ARG A 729 -1.82 -15.95 13.06
C ARG A 729 -1.83 -17.43 12.70
N THR A 730 -2.49 -18.24 13.50
CA THR A 730 -2.57 -19.69 13.32
C THR A 730 -4.03 -20.17 13.39
N MET A 731 -4.47 -20.68 14.53
CA MET A 731 -5.80 -21.23 14.76
C MET A 731 -6.77 -20.12 15.22
N ARG A 732 -7.54 -19.57 14.27
CA ARG A 732 -8.36 -18.36 14.48
C ARG A 732 -9.68 -18.60 15.22
N GLY A 733 -10.04 -19.82 15.47
CA GLY A 733 -11.18 -20.18 16.31
C GLY A 733 -10.87 -20.22 17.81
N TYR A 734 -9.61 -19.95 18.18
CA TYR A 734 -9.10 -20.15 19.52
C TYR A 734 -8.31 -18.95 20.01
N ASP A 735 -8.23 -18.79 21.33
CA ASP A 735 -7.43 -17.77 21.97
C ASP A 735 -5.94 -17.90 21.66
N HIS A 736 -5.19 -16.86 21.97
CA HIS A 736 -3.74 -16.80 21.71
C HIS A 736 -2.99 -17.85 22.52
N ARG A 737 -2.26 -18.75 21.86
CA ARG A 737 -1.47 -19.86 22.44
C ARG A 737 -2.33 -20.97 23.06
N ASP A 738 -3.56 -21.07 22.74
CA ASP A 738 -4.53 -21.92 23.47
C ASP A 738 -4.54 -23.38 23.01
N ILE A 739 -3.93 -23.70 21.88
CA ILE A 739 -3.87 -25.07 21.34
C ILE A 739 -2.54 -25.73 21.66
N GLY A 740 -2.58 -26.89 22.29
CA GLY A 740 -1.43 -27.75 22.61
C GLY A 740 -1.37 -28.17 24.06
N PRO A 741 -0.22 -28.68 24.50
CA PRO A 741 -0.04 -29.19 25.86
C PRO A 741 -0.29 -28.11 26.91
N ARG A 742 -0.93 -28.49 27.98
CA ARG A 742 -1.22 -27.63 29.13
C ARG A 742 -0.66 -28.19 30.39
N LEU A 743 -0.38 -27.31 31.32
CA LEU A 743 -0.05 -27.70 32.68
C LEU A 743 -1.27 -28.36 33.33
N LYS A 744 -1.12 -29.63 33.72
CA LYS A 744 -2.20 -30.38 34.34
C LYS A 744 -2.36 -30.00 35.80
N LYS A 745 -3.59 -29.90 36.25
CA LYS A 745 -3.98 -29.67 37.63
C LYS A 745 -4.85 -30.82 38.15
N TRP A 746 -4.93 -30.98 39.43
CA TRP A 746 -5.82 -32.00 40.01
C TRP A 746 -7.26 -31.63 39.82
N LYS A 747 -8.09 -32.60 39.62
CA LYS A 747 -9.51 -32.41 39.56
C LYS A 747 -10.08 -31.99 40.91
N LEU A 748 -10.59 -30.75 40.98
CA LEU A 748 -11.16 -30.15 42.16
C LEU A 748 -12.67 -30.04 41.99
N SER A 749 -13.41 -30.36 43.01
CA SER A 749 -14.87 -30.15 43.03
C SER A 749 -15.38 -29.80 44.44
N LYS A 750 -16.65 -29.48 44.54
CA LYS A 750 -17.39 -29.38 45.80
C LYS A 750 -18.17 -30.66 46.01
N GLY A 751 -18.03 -31.31 47.16
CA GLY A 751 -18.73 -32.52 47.52
C GLY A 751 -19.26 -32.43 48.95
N MET A 752 -20.12 -33.39 49.31
CA MET A 752 -20.66 -33.50 50.67
C MET A 752 -19.83 -34.49 51.50
N HIS A 753 -19.42 -34.07 52.68
CA HIS A 753 -18.76 -34.93 53.65
C HIS A 753 -19.31 -34.60 55.06
N GLU A 754 -19.79 -35.61 55.80
CA GLU A 754 -20.34 -35.47 57.16
C GLU A 754 -21.50 -34.44 57.26
N GLY A 755 -22.26 -34.28 56.21
CA GLY A 755 -23.40 -33.37 56.18
C GLY A 755 -23.05 -31.90 55.84
N ALA A 756 -21.79 -31.58 55.62
CA ALA A 756 -21.35 -30.28 55.17
C ALA A 756 -20.77 -30.32 53.77
N GLN A 757 -20.81 -29.17 53.06
CA GLN A 757 -20.20 -29.04 51.76
C GLN A 757 -18.70 -28.66 51.92
N HIS A 758 -17.82 -29.49 51.36
CA HIS A 758 -16.39 -29.28 51.36
C HIS A 758 -15.87 -29.15 49.92
N TYR A 759 -14.76 -28.44 49.79
CA TYR A 759 -13.94 -28.62 48.63
C TYR A 759 -13.11 -29.89 48.77
N GLY A 760 -12.81 -30.53 47.67
CA GLY A 760 -11.98 -31.74 47.69
C GLY A 760 -11.42 -32.07 46.33
N TYR A 761 -10.43 -32.94 46.37
CA TYR A 761 -9.76 -33.45 45.15
C TYR A 761 -10.24 -34.83 44.80
N HIS A 762 -10.14 -35.19 43.59
CA HIS A 762 -10.43 -36.49 43.07
C HIS A 762 -9.17 -37.33 42.93
N VAL A 763 -9.22 -38.57 43.40
CA VAL A 763 -8.11 -39.52 43.32
C VAL A 763 -8.59 -40.89 42.86
N ASP A 764 -7.71 -41.62 42.16
CA ASP A 764 -7.87 -43.06 41.97
C ASP A 764 -7.18 -43.76 43.11
N VAL A 765 -7.91 -44.61 43.82
CA VAL A 765 -7.32 -45.42 44.93
C VAL A 765 -6.66 -46.62 44.28
N MET A 766 -5.36 -46.78 44.58
CA MET A 766 -4.52 -47.89 44.07
C MET A 766 -4.23 -48.88 45.18
N LYS A 767 -4.27 -50.14 44.85
CA LYS A 767 -3.83 -51.24 45.73
C LYS A 767 -3.10 -52.29 44.85
N ASP A 768 -1.89 -52.68 45.26
CA ASP A 768 -1.03 -53.62 44.57
C ASP A 768 -0.84 -53.22 43.07
N GLY A 769 -0.73 -51.91 42.77
CA GLY A 769 -0.53 -51.38 41.42
C GLY A 769 -1.79 -51.41 40.53
N LYS A 770 -2.98 -51.72 41.11
CA LYS A 770 -4.27 -51.71 40.36
C LYS A 770 -5.21 -50.68 40.97
N VAL A 771 -5.97 -50.03 40.11
CA VAL A 771 -7.05 -49.11 40.53
C VAL A 771 -8.15 -49.92 41.14
N VAL A 772 -8.43 -49.72 42.44
CA VAL A 772 -9.51 -50.40 43.21
C VAL A 772 -10.76 -49.48 43.29
N GLU A 773 -10.62 -48.16 43.34
CA GLU A 773 -11.68 -47.20 43.31
C GLU A 773 -11.27 -46.01 42.44
N LYS A 774 -12.06 -45.65 41.42
CA LYS A 774 -11.74 -44.62 40.45
C LYS A 774 -12.50 -43.35 40.80
N ASP A 775 -11.81 -42.19 40.62
CA ASP A 775 -12.40 -40.85 40.78
C ASP A 775 -13.02 -40.59 42.15
N LYS A 776 -12.40 -41.11 43.25
CA LYS A 776 -12.86 -40.93 44.62
C LYS A 776 -12.63 -39.49 45.06
N PHE A 777 -13.71 -38.86 45.60
CA PHE A 777 -13.64 -37.51 46.13
C PHE A 777 -13.01 -37.54 47.55
N ILE A 778 -11.91 -36.79 47.72
CA ILE A 778 -11.23 -36.62 49.01
C ILE A 778 -11.45 -35.19 49.53
N PRO A 779 -12.31 -34.97 50.52
CA PRO A 779 -12.55 -33.65 51.05
C PRO A 779 -11.32 -33.13 51.79
N VAL A 780 -11.08 -31.83 51.74
CA VAL A 780 -9.91 -31.16 52.39
C VAL A 780 -10.38 -30.16 53.43
N GLN A 781 -9.53 -29.93 54.41
CA GLN A 781 -9.84 -29.12 55.61
C GLN A 781 -10.02 -27.62 55.28
N HIS A 782 -9.32 -27.11 54.28
CA HIS A 782 -9.41 -25.73 53.88
C HIS A 782 -10.00 -25.57 52.51
N THR A 783 -10.69 -24.46 52.25
CA THR A 783 -11.21 -24.17 50.91
C THR A 783 -10.04 -23.73 50.01
N PRO A 784 -9.99 -24.17 48.75
CA PRO A 784 -8.95 -23.71 47.83
C PRO A 784 -8.96 -22.18 47.61
N SER A 785 -10.07 -21.50 47.93
CA SER A 785 -10.15 -20.03 47.87
C SER A 785 -9.35 -19.34 48.96
N ASP A 786 -8.95 -20.03 50.05
CA ASP A 786 -8.12 -19.49 51.10
C ASP A 786 -6.64 -19.44 50.68
N TYR A 787 -6.31 -20.11 49.56
CA TYR A 787 -5.02 -20.08 48.92
C TYR A 787 -5.21 -19.44 47.54
N PRO A 788 -4.39 -18.45 47.20
CA PRO A 788 -4.50 -17.77 45.88
C PRO A 788 -4.22 -18.69 44.67
N PHE A 789 -4.14 -20.01 44.89
CA PHE A 789 -3.65 -21.02 43.94
C PHE A 789 -4.63 -22.17 43.71
N ALA A 790 -5.90 -21.88 43.63
CA ALA A 790 -6.93 -22.87 43.36
C ALA A 790 -6.70 -23.70 42.08
N ASP A 791 -5.91 -23.17 41.16
CA ASP A 791 -5.58 -23.88 39.90
C ASP A 791 -4.38 -24.81 40.02
N TYR A 792 -3.50 -24.55 40.96
CA TYR A 792 -2.32 -25.38 41.22
C TYR A 792 -2.36 -25.78 42.70
N GLN A 793 -2.38 -27.04 42.95
CA GLN A 793 -2.60 -27.48 44.30
C GLN A 793 -1.43 -27.17 45.19
N GLY A 794 -1.68 -26.37 46.15
CA GLY A 794 -0.74 -26.16 47.22
C GLY A 794 -0.56 -27.41 48.06
N PRO A 795 0.65 -27.69 48.52
CA PRO A 795 0.99 -28.84 49.36
C PRO A 795 0.40 -28.81 50.76
N HIS A 796 -0.45 -27.83 51.08
CA HIS A 796 -0.83 -27.57 52.48
C HIS A 796 -2.29 -27.91 52.79
N GLN A 797 -2.96 -28.71 51.91
CA GLN A 797 -4.32 -29.12 52.19
C GLN A 797 -4.36 -30.46 52.87
N THR A 798 -4.82 -30.48 54.08
CA THR A 798 -4.98 -31.72 54.83
C THR A 798 -6.25 -32.48 54.39
N PRO A 799 -6.12 -33.70 53.91
CA PRO A 799 -7.29 -34.52 53.60
C PRO A 799 -8.07 -34.85 54.85
N LEU A 800 -9.41 -34.79 54.77
CA LEU A 800 -10.26 -35.17 55.88
C LEU A 800 -10.48 -36.69 55.98
N LEU A 801 -10.12 -37.41 54.91
CA LEU A 801 -10.15 -38.88 54.93
C LEU A 801 -8.70 -39.41 55.11
N PRO A 802 -8.49 -40.44 55.97
CA PRO A 802 -7.21 -41.09 56.09
C PRO A 802 -6.92 -41.99 54.88
N LEU A 803 -5.61 -42.14 54.60
CA LEU A 803 -5.14 -43.15 53.63
C LEU A 803 -5.26 -44.55 54.28
N GLU A 804 -5.92 -45.48 53.61
CA GLU A 804 -6.07 -46.84 54.06
C GLU A 804 -4.74 -47.63 53.91
N ASP A 805 -4.45 -48.52 54.88
CA ASP A 805 -3.21 -49.31 54.88
C ASP A 805 -3.12 -50.19 53.62
N GLY A 806 -1.97 -50.12 52.97
CA GLY A 806 -1.67 -50.84 51.71
C GLY A 806 -2.32 -50.27 50.49
N THR A 807 -2.85 -49.02 50.57
CA THR A 807 -3.37 -48.32 49.41
C THR A 807 -2.51 -47.04 49.12
N SER A 808 -2.61 -46.52 47.91
CA SER A 808 -2.07 -45.26 47.54
C SER A 808 -3.10 -44.43 46.76
N TRP A 809 -2.98 -43.10 46.79
CA TRP A 809 -3.81 -42.22 46.03
C TRP A 809 -3.06 -41.74 44.78
N ASN A 810 -3.68 -41.95 43.64
CA ASN A 810 -3.24 -41.40 42.38
C ASN A 810 -4.18 -40.23 41.99
N PRO A 811 -3.70 -38.98 41.92
CA PRO A 811 -4.57 -37.85 41.69
C PRO A 811 -5.14 -37.91 40.26
N VAL A 812 -6.46 -37.65 40.15
CA VAL A 812 -7.13 -37.47 38.86
C VAL A 812 -6.74 -36.07 38.37
N MET A 813 -6.13 -36.03 37.23
CA MET A 813 -5.60 -34.80 36.61
C MET A 813 -6.54 -34.31 35.53
N VAL A 814 -6.71 -33.00 35.46
CA VAL A 814 -7.39 -32.28 34.37
C VAL A 814 -6.49 -31.19 33.85
N ASP A 815 -6.71 -30.76 32.62
CA ASP A 815 -5.93 -29.68 32.03
C ASP A 815 -6.18 -28.36 32.74
N GLY A 816 -5.10 -27.64 33.00
CA GLY A 816 -5.13 -26.28 33.57
C GLY A 816 -5.22 -25.19 32.51
N SER A 817 -5.19 -23.94 32.95
CA SER A 817 -5.30 -22.77 32.06
C SER A 817 -3.98 -22.37 31.38
N GLU A 818 -2.83 -22.80 31.92
CA GLU A 818 -1.52 -22.36 31.41
C GLU A 818 -1.03 -23.26 30.29
N PRO A 819 -0.77 -22.73 29.08
CA PRO A 819 -0.20 -23.48 27.98
C PRO A 819 1.29 -23.71 28.19
N LEU A 820 1.76 -24.94 28.05
CA LEU A 820 3.19 -25.32 28.11
C LEU A 820 3.94 -25.09 26.82
N GLY A 821 3.23 -25.02 25.69
CA GLY A 821 3.80 -25.09 24.35
C GLY A 821 4.35 -26.47 24.01
N GLY A 822 4.57 -26.75 22.74
CA GLY A 822 5.03 -28.04 22.24
C GLY A 822 6.47 -28.02 21.75
N SER A 823 7.09 -29.19 21.75
CA SER A 823 8.38 -29.44 21.12
C SER A 823 8.24 -29.85 19.65
N SER A 824 7.05 -30.29 19.23
CA SER A 824 6.69 -30.47 17.83
C SER A 824 5.32 -29.88 17.54
N TYR A 825 5.09 -29.46 16.29
CA TYR A 825 3.82 -28.96 15.85
C TYR A 825 3.62 -29.12 14.36
N TRP A 826 2.37 -29.14 13.93
CA TRP A 826 1.96 -28.96 12.56
C TRP A 826 0.74 -28.03 12.48
N PHE A 827 0.64 -27.31 11.38
CA PHE A 827 -0.45 -26.37 11.15
C PHE A 827 -0.77 -26.30 9.65
N GLY A 828 -2.05 -26.31 9.32
CA GLY A 828 -2.58 -26.10 7.98
C GLY A 828 -3.66 -25.04 7.96
N SER A 829 -3.70 -24.24 6.89
CA SER A 829 -4.76 -23.25 6.71
C SER A 829 -5.12 -23.13 5.24
N ALA A 830 -6.42 -23.02 4.96
CA ALA A 830 -6.96 -22.67 3.66
C ALA A 830 -7.84 -21.43 3.79
N GLU A 831 -7.53 -20.38 3.03
CA GLU A 831 -8.32 -19.14 3.01
C GLU A 831 -8.75 -18.80 1.60
N TYR A 832 -10.04 -18.59 1.37
CA TYR A 832 -10.60 -18.15 0.11
C TYR A 832 -11.10 -16.72 0.23
N THR A 833 -10.48 -15.79 -0.53
CA THR A 833 -10.82 -14.36 -0.50
C THR A 833 -11.61 -13.94 -1.72
N ILE A 834 -12.68 -13.16 -1.48
CA ILE A 834 -13.62 -12.66 -2.47
C ILE A 834 -13.59 -11.13 -2.44
N PRO A 835 -13.21 -10.43 -3.52
CA PRO A 835 -13.26 -8.98 -3.56
C PRO A 835 -14.69 -8.47 -3.59
N ILE A 836 -15.07 -7.62 -2.64
CA ILE A 836 -16.37 -6.93 -2.61
C ILE A 836 -16.27 -5.61 -3.34
N ILE A 837 -15.25 -4.83 -3.00
CA ILE A 837 -14.83 -3.59 -3.66
C ILE A 837 -13.31 -3.56 -3.69
N GLU A 838 -12.73 -2.59 -4.40
CA GLU A 838 -11.27 -2.48 -4.59
C GLU A 838 -10.44 -2.60 -3.29
N ARG A 839 -10.98 -2.11 -2.16
CA ARG A 839 -10.27 -2.06 -0.87
C ARG A 839 -10.83 -2.99 0.20
N LEU A 840 -11.89 -3.73 -0.10
CA LEU A 840 -12.55 -4.62 0.85
C LEU A 840 -12.73 -6.00 0.23
N ARG A 841 -12.21 -7.02 0.92
CA ARG A 841 -12.38 -8.42 0.56
C ARG A 841 -13.06 -9.16 1.71
N PHE A 842 -13.92 -10.10 1.37
CA PHE A 842 -14.46 -11.10 2.28
C PHE A 842 -13.56 -12.32 2.24
N ALA A 843 -13.33 -12.96 3.39
CA ALA A 843 -12.56 -14.18 3.51
C ALA A 843 -13.40 -15.28 4.17
N LEU A 844 -13.27 -16.49 3.64
CA LEU A 844 -13.72 -17.72 4.27
C LEU A 844 -12.49 -18.56 4.53
N PHE A 845 -12.34 -19.10 5.75
CA PHE A 845 -11.13 -19.84 6.10
C PHE A 845 -11.43 -21.11 6.90
N TYR A 846 -10.47 -22.03 6.83
CA TYR A 846 -10.40 -23.24 7.64
C TYR A 846 -8.97 -23.40 8.12
N ASP A 847 -8.78 -23.58 9.42
CA ASP A 847 -7.49 -23.80 10.06
C ASP A 847 -7.52 -25.14 10.82
N ILE A 848 -6.41 -25.86 10.79
CA ILE A 848 -6.24 -27.15 11.46
C ILE A 848 -4.80 -27.26 11.97
N GLY A 849 -4.61 -27.86 13.14
CA GLY A 849 -3.27 -28.09 13.68
C GLY A 849 -3.24 -28.50 15.12
N MET A 850 -2.06 -28.93 15.58
CA MET A 850 -1.79 -29.31 16.97
C MET A 850 -0.32 -29.11 17.30
N SER A 851 0.00 -28.88 18.57
CA SER A 851 1.36 -28.95 19.10
C SER A 851 1.45 -30.01 20.18
N TYR A 852 2.57 -30.73 20.24
CA TYR A 852 2.79 -31.86 21.12
C TYR A 852 3.97 -31.62 22.03
N LEU A 853 3.92 -32.17 23.27
CA LEU A 853 4.92 -31.91 24.31
C LEU A 853 6.29 -32.46 23.91
N ASP A 854 6.32 -33.68 23.37
CA ASP A 854 7.56 -34.36 23.03
C ASP A 854 8.03 -34.04 21.60
N PRO A 855 9.34 -34.00 21.35
CA PRO A 855 9.90 -33.81 20.03
C PRO A 855 9.60 -35.02 19.13
N TYR A 856 9.33 -34.75 17.82
CA TYR A 856 9.02 -35.76 16.82
C TYR A 856 7.73 -36.55 17.03
N GLU A 857 6.91 -36.15 18.00
CA GLU A 857 5.60 -36.71 18.20
C GLU A 857 4.62 -35.98 17.27
N PHE A 858 3.94 -36.72 16.40
CA PHE A 858 2.95 -36.22 15.46
C PHE A 858 1.74 -37.17 15.42
N GLU A 859 0.80 -36.95 16.32
CA GLU A 859 -0.46 -37.66 16.34
C GLU A 859 -1.50 -36.95 15.48
N PHE A 860 -1.54 -37.24 14.18
CA PHE A 860 -2.48 -36.61 13.25
C PHE A 860 -3.97 -36.92 13.55
N GLY A 861 -4.24 -37.84 14.46
CA GLY A 861 -5.61 -38.14 14.95
C GLY A 861 -6.04 -37.19 16.08
N ASP A 862 -5.08 -36.58 16.78
CA ASP A 862 -5.32 -35.56 17.83
C ASP A 862 -5.04 -34.20 17.25
N TYR A 863 -6.09 -33.44 16.93
CA TYR A 863 -5.99 -32.13 16.31
C TYR A 863 -7.12 -31.21 16.76
N ALA A 864 -6.88 -29.94 16.67
CA ALA A 864 -7.93 -28.92 16.75
C ALA A 864 -8.16 -28.34 15.34
N ASP A 865 -9.39 -28.03 15.02
CA ASP A 865 -9.74 -27.35 13.79
C ASP A 865 -10.85 -26.32 13.97
N ASN A 866 -10.88 -25.36 13.08
CA ASN A 866 -11.87 -24.29 13.07
C ASN A 866 -12.14 -23.82 11.64
N TRP A 867 -13.37 -23.37 11.41
CA TRP A 867 -13.70 -22.58 10.23
C TRP A 867 -14.07 -21.14 10.64
N GLY A 868 -14.09 -20.24 9.69
CA GLY A 868 -14.52 -18.89 10.04
C GLY A 868 -14.67 -17.98 8.85
N VAL A 869 -15.08 -16.76 9.15
CA VAL A 869 -15.30 -15.69 8.19
C VAL A 869 -14.48 -14.47 8.58
N GLY A 870 -14.04 -13.71 7.57
CA GLY A 870 -13.25 -12.54 7.84
C GLY A 870 -13.45 -11.42 6.83
N LEU A 871 -12.97 -10.24 7.20
CA LEU A 871 -12.90 -9.07 6.35
C LEU A 871 -11.45 -8.59 6.23
N ARG A 872 -11.07 -8.26 5.01
CA ARG A 872 -9.76 -7.71 4.67
C ARG A 872 -9.97 -6.32 4.09
N LEU A 873 -9.61 -5.29 4.85
CA LEU A 873 -9.82 -3.89 4.47
C LEU A 873 -8.48 -3.17 4.33
N THR A 874 -8.22 -2.54 3.20
CA THR A 874 -7.04 -1.69 3.02
C THR A 874 -7.43 -0.24 3.30
N VAL A 875 -6.95 0.31 4.40
CA VAL A 875 -7.20 1.69 4.78
C VAL A 875 -5.99 2.55 4.38
N PRO A 876 -6.19 3.62 3.59
CA PRO A 876 -5.11 4.55 3.30
C PRO A 876 -4.47 5.08 4.58
N MET A 877 -3.15 5.15 4.63
CA MET A 877 -2.31 5.58 5.77
C MET A 877 -2.25 4.63 6.98
N LEU A 878 -3.28 3.80 7.23
CA LEU A 878 -3.29 2.82 8.33
C LEU A 878 -2.81 1.44 7.89
N GLY A 879 -2.78 1.21 6.57
CA GLY A 879 -2.44 -0.10 6.03
C GLY A 879 -3.61 -1.09 6.05
N PRO A 880 -3.30 -2.39 5.91
CA PRO A 880 -4.30 -3.42 5.88
C PRO A 880 -4.87 -3.72 7.28
N LEU A 881 -6.19 -3.80 7.37
CA LEU A 881 -6.95 -4.23 8.55
C LEU A 881 -7.53 -5.62 8.31
N ARG A 882 -7.50 -6.43 9.36
CA ARG A 882 -8.03 -7.79 9.37
C ARG A 882 -9.02 -7.95 10.52
N LEU A 883 -10.20 -8.48 10.19
CA LEU A 883 -11.23 -8.86 11.13
C LEU A 883 -11.57 -10.32 10.85
N ASP A 884 -11.47 -11.18 11.85
CA ASP A 884 -11.79 -12.59 11.73
C ASP A 884 -12.71 -13.01 12.87
N TYR A 885 -13.65 -13.90 12.56
CA TYR A 885 -14.44 -14.62 13.52
C TYR A 885 -14.35 -16.10 13.21
N GLY A 886 -13.75 -16.86 14.11
CA GLY A 886 -13.53 -18.29 13.94
C GLY A 886 -14.45 -19.10 14.84
N PHE A 887 -14.90 -20.25 14.33
CA PHE A 887 -15.76 -21.20 15.02
C PHE A 887 -14.99 -22.51 15.20
N PRO A 888 -14.68 -22.93 16.44
CA PRO A 888 -14.10 -24.24 16.71
C PRO A 888 -15.03 -25.37 16.20
N ILE A 889 -14.44 -26.44 15.67
CA ILE A 889 -15.16 -27.66 15.28
C ILE A 889 -14.75 -28.78 16.23
N SER A 890 -13.47 -29.19 16.15
CA SER A 890 -12.88 -30.17 17.05
C SER A 890 -11.91 -29.45 17.97
N HIS A 891 -12.15 -29.55 19.24
CA HIS A 891 -11.32 -28.90 20.26
C HIS A 891 -11.02 -29.88 21.41
N PRO A 892 -9.88 -29.72 22.08
CA PRO A 892 -9.58 -30.46 23.30
C PRO A 892 -10.65 -30.21 24.40
N ASP A 893 -10.84 -31.20 25.26
CA ASP A 893 -11.90 -31.21 26.30
C ASP A 893 -11.83 -30.05 27.31
N TYR A 894 -10.69 -29.38 27.40
CA TYR A 894 -10.48 -28.24 28.30
C TYR A 894 -11.00 -26.90 27.78
N MET A 895 -11.54 -26.87 26.54
CA MET A 895 -11.97 -25.63 25.88
C MET A 895 -13.48 -25.54 25.77
N ASP A 896 -13.99 -24.33 26.00
CA ASP A 896 -15.37 -24.00 25.64
C ASP A 896 -15.47 -23.78 24.12
N GLY A 897 -16.39 -24.47 23.46
CA GLY A 897 -16.61 -24.37 22.02
C GLY A 897 -17.18 -23.04 21.51
N GLY A 898 -16.93 -21.94 22.21
CA GLY A 898 -17.33 -20.59 21.81
C GLY A 898 -16.49 -20.09 20.64
N GLY A 899 -17.07 -19.30 19.70
CA GLY A 899 -16.31 -18.70 18.62
C GLY A 899 -15.50 -17.49 19.09
N GLU A 900 -14.31 -17.30 18.49
CA GLU A 900 -13.37 -16.24 18.84
C GLU A 900 -13.32 -15.12 17.80
N PHE A 901 -13.25 -13.88 18.29
CA PHE A 901 -13.10 -12.69 17.45
C PHE A 901 -11.68 -12.13 17.51
N HIS A 902 -11.07 -12.04 16.35
CA HIS A 902 -9.74 -11.46 16.20
C HIS A 902 -9.75 -10.19 15.36
N PHE A 903 -9.11 -9.16 15.88
CA PHE A 903 -8.84 -7.92 15.18
C PHE A 903 -7.33 -7.70 15.08
N GLY A 904 -6.86 -7.30 13.91
CA GLY A 904 -5.44 -6.99 13.69
C GLY A 904 -5.24 -5.88 12.67
N VAL A 905 -4.21 -5.07 12.90
CA VAL A 905 -3.67 -4.14 11.93
C VAL A 905 -2.46 -4.79 11.28
N GLY A 906 -2.43 -4.84 9.96
CA GLY A 906 -1.39 -5.53 9.19
C GLY A 906 -1.85 -6.90 8.65
N TYR A 907 -1.49 -7.21 7.40
CA TYR A 907 -1.79 -8.51 6.79
C TYR A 907 -0.77 -9.59 7.15
N ASN A 908 0.32 -9.23 7.78
CA ASN A 908 1.41 -10.15 7.93
C ASN A 908 1.02 -11.34 8.82
N ARG A 909 0.61 -12.42 8.18
CA ARG A 909 1.11 -13.72 8.57
C ARG A 909 2.61 -13.68 8.25
N THR A 910 3.40 -13.01 9.09
CA THR A 910 4.82 -12.83 8.83
C THR A 910 5.50 -14.17 8.81
N PHE A 911 6.05 -14.44 7.67
CA PHE A 911 7.14 -15.35 7.51
C PHE A 911 8.40 -14.77 8.16
#